data_c05dabdaf818096f18018f4870e2a881
#
_entry.id   c05dabdaf818096f18018f4870e2a881
#
_cell.length_a   1.000
_cell.length_b   1.000
_cell.length_c   1.000
_cell.angle_alpha   90.00
_cell.angle_beta   90.00
_cell.angle_gamma   90.00
#
_symmetry.space_group_name_H-M   'P 1'
#
loop_
_entity.id
_entity.type
_entity.pdbx_description
1 polymer ?
#
loop_
_entity_poly.entity_id
_entity_poly.type
_entity_poly.pdbx_seq_one_letter_code
_entity_poly.pdbx_strand_id
1 'polypeptide(L)'
;SGGAGGAGGSGGGSGGAGGNALMFGIGGNGGAGGAASGVGNGGVGGAGGAGGALVAIGGAGGAGGAATTGTGGAGGAGSNALGLFLGLGGSGGQGGDSAMGSGGAGGAGGSGGAASPFGIDIGIGGAGGHGGAGTNGGAGGAGGAGGSSGTVFALDLSWGGAGGNGGAATTGTGGAGGTGGFAVAPDFIGFGAAYGGAGGLGGAATGAGGTGGTGGVGAGGFAALGVGVGGAGGAGGAATETGGIGGAGGLGVGLLGGAGGAGGPGGAASAGSGGHGGTGGDALGLIGAGIGGVGGVGGAATDTGGNGGAGGSGTGLLGGVGGAGGHGGGASVGTGGSGGAGGDGFGFVGAGGNGGNAGTGVGVNGANGGNGGSATGALAAVGGAGAAGGDATSGTGGFGGAGGSARGLIFALGGAGAAGGDASTGVGGPGGPGGTGTASSPFGIAIAIGGAGAQGGAGTSGATGGAGGDGVFEGIAVLGLGFGGAAGAGGAATGDGATGGAGGFGGAGAGIANFLGFSVLHGGAGGAGGTATGTGGNGGAGGGGGLSSPVILGIGIGGAGGDGGGALGVLGGMGGDGGEAVAVGIAVGGAGGAGGAAPTGNGGAGGNGGDALGLVGVGGNGGNAGTGFGANTGGNGGDTTIVVNGMLAPSTLGYGGNGGNGVNGGAGGTGGKAGVFGAPGQNGLP
;
A
#
# COMPACT_ATOMS: atom_id res chain seq x y z
N SER A 1 34.10 -1.48 -36.89
CA SER A 1 34.19 -2.33 -35.69
C SER A 1 35.59 -2.26 -35.11
N GLY A 2 35.68 -2.31 -33.78
CA GLY A 2 36.96 -2.42 -33.07
C GLY A 2 37.55 -3.82 -33.18
N GLY A 3 38.87 -3.94 -33.16
CA GLY A 3 39.58 -5.21 -33.12
C GLY A 3 39.35 -5.97 -31.81
N ALA A 4 39.24 -7.29 -31.86
CA ALA A 4 39.16 -8.12 -30.66
C ALA A 4 40.48 -8.13 -29.88
N GLY A 5 40.41 -8.19 -28.54
CA GLY A 5 41.58 -8.39 -27.69
C GLY A 5 42.13 -9.83 -27.82
N GLY A 6 43.45 -9.94 -27.72
CA GLY A 6 44.13 -11.23 -27.75
C GLY A 6 43.90 -12.04 -26.47
N ALA A 7 43.72 -13.35 -26.57
CA ALA A 7 43.68 -14.28 -25.45
C ALA A 7 45.07 -14.42 -24.81
N GLY A 8 45.13 -14.58 -23.46
CA GLY A 8 46.39 -14.73 -22.73
C GLY A 8 46.26 -15.71 -21.56
N GLY A 9 47.41 -16.27 -21.15
CA GLY A 9 47.51 -17.17 -19.99
C GLY A 9 47.40 -16.44 -18.64
N SER A 10 47.92 -15.22 -18.55
CA SER A 10 47.93 -14.38 -17.31
C SER A 10 47.01 -13.15 -17.39
N GLY A 11 46.27 -12.96 -18.49
CA GLY A 11 45.27 -11.87 -18.66
C GLY A 11 44.84 -11.79 -20.11
N GLY A 12 43.60 -11.43 -20.34
CA GLY A 12 43.04 -11.16 -21.66
C GLY A 12 43.35 -9.74 -22.13
N GLY A 13 43.66 -9.54 -23.41
CA GLY A 13 43.84 -8.20 -23.98
C GLY A 13 42.51 -7.46 -24.12
N SER A 14 42.51 -6.12 -23.97
CA SER A 14 41.32 -5.31 -24.18
C SER A 14 40.87 -5.27 -25.65
N GLY A 15 39.55 -5.15 -25.87
CA GLY A 15 38.99 -4.93 -27.19
C GLY A 15 39.27 -3.52 -27.70
N GLY A 16 39.40 -3.37 -29.01
CA GLY A 16 39.55 -2.06 -29.65
C GLY A 16 38.24 -1.27 -29.69
N ALA A 17 38.29 0.03 -29.67
CA ALA A 17 37.14 0.91 -29.79
C ALA A 17 36.54 0.87 -31.22
N GLY A 18 35.23 1.07 -31.32
CA GLY A 18 34.54 1.19 -32.62
C GLY A 18 34.82 2.55 -33.26
N GLY A 19 34.81 2.59 -34.59
CA GLY A 19 34.97 3.84 -35.34
C GLY A 19 33.70 4.68 -35.40
N ASN A 20 33.83 5.99 -35.45
CA ASN A 20 32.72 6.93 -35.53
C ASN A 20 32.19 7.09 -36.96
N ALA A 21 30.88 7.38 -37.09
CA ALA A 21 30.25 7.80 -38.34
C ALA A 21 30.09 9.33 -38.37
N LEU A 22 30.17 9.95 -39.59
CA LEU A 22 30.21 11.44 -39.68
C LEU A 22 28.83 12.05 -39.94
N MET A 23 28.10 11.71 -40.97
CA MET A 23 26.88 12.44 -41.38
C MET A 23 25.61 11.57 -41.34
N PHE A 24 25.64 10.44 -41.97
CA PHE A 24 24.65 9.38 -41.85
C PHE A 24 25.40 8.12 -41.46
N GLY A 25 24.92 7.37 -40.49
CA GLY A 25 25.49 6.11 -40.26
C GLY A 25 25.47 5.59 -38.85
N ILE A 26 25.89 4.34 -38.81
CA ILE A 26 25.96 3.54 -37.61
C ILE A 26 27.39 3.58 -37.12
N GLY A 27 27.61 3.99 -35.86
CA GLY A 27 28.91 3.88 -35.20
C GLY A 27 29.39 2.42 -35.17
N GLY A 28 30.68 2.21 -35.29
CA GLY A 28 31.26 0.88 -35.26
C GLY A 28 31.15 0.24 -33.88
N ASN A 29 30.89 -1.05 -33.80
CA ASN A 29 30.89 -1.79 -32.55
C ASN A 29 32.30 -1.89 -31.96
N GLY A 30 32.41 -1.84 -30.62
CA GLY A 30 33.63 -2.14 -29.89
C GLY A 30 34.05 -3.62 -30.08
N GLY A 31 35.34 -3.87 -30.02
CA GLY A 31 35.86 -5.23 -30.06
C GLY A 31 35.68 -5.97 -28.75
N ALA A 32 35.54 -7.27 -28.78
CA ALA A 32 35.48 -8.13 -27.60
C ALA A 32 36.83 -8.13 -26.86
N GLY A 33 36.81 -8.19 -25.52
CA GLY A 33 37.98 -8.47 -24.70
C GLY A 33 38.47 -9.91 -24.86
N GLY A 34 39.76 -10.13 -24.73
CA GLY A 34 40.36 -11.47 -24.84
C GLY A 34 40.12 -12.30 -23.57
N ALA A 35 40.02 -13.60 -23.74
CA ALA A 35 39.89 -14.54 -22.64
C ALA A 35 41.22 -14.75 -21.89
N ALA A 36 41.17 -15.06 -20.59
CA ALA A 36 42.30 -15.48 -19.77
C ALA A 36 42.13 -16.96 -19.37
N SER A 37 43.06 -17.79 -19.79
CA SER A 37 43.01 -19.25 -19.52
C SER A 37 43.78 -19.68 -18.26
N GLY A 38 44.45 -18.78 -17.54
CA GLY A 38 45.17 -19.04 -16.30
C GLY A 38 44.63 -18.23 -15.15
N VAL A 39 45.48 -17.74 -14.29
CA VAL A 39 45.20 -16.97 -13.07
C VAL A 39 44.82 -15.50 -13.29
N GLY A 40 44.80 -15.02 -14.52
CA GLY A 40 44.51 -13.65 -14.89
C GLY A 40 43.04 -13.34 -15.11
N ASN A 41 42.74 -12.05 -15.23
CA ASN A 41 41.38 -11.55 -15.50
C ASN A 41 41.12 -11.54 -17.02
N GLY A 42 39.84 -11.69 -17.39
CA GLY A 42 39.40 -11.47 -18.77
C GLY A 42 39.62 -10.00 -19.18
N GLY A 43 39.89 -9.81 -20.47
CA GLY A 43 40.10 -8.47 -21.04
C GLY A 43 38.80 -7.69 -21.11
N VAL A 44 38.88 -6.35 -20.99
CA VAL A 44 37.73 -5.46 -21.08
C VAL A 44 37.26 -5.35 -22.53
N GLY A 45 35.95 -5.31 -22.77
CA GLY A 45 35.36 -5.02 -24.09
C GLY A 45 35.62 -3.57 -24.51
N GLY A 46 35.83 -3.35 -25.81
CA GLY A 46 36.01 -2.01 -26.38
C GLY A 46 34.72 -1.20 -26.39
N ALA A 47 34.82 0.11 -26.31
CA ALA A 47 33.66 1.01 -26.43
C ALA A 47 33.12 1.05 -27.87
N GLY A 48 31.81 1.27 -28.04
CA GLY A 48 31.22 1.55 -29.34
C GLY A 48 31.64 2.91 -29.89
N GLY A 49 31.56 3.09 -31.20
CA GLY A 49 31.80 4.36 -31.90
C GLY A 49 30.53 5.20 -32.06
N ALA A 50 30.68 6.53 -32.11
CA ALA A 50 29.54 7.46 -32.23
C ALA A 50 28.83 7.36 -33.59
N GLY A 51 27.51 7.58 -33.59
CA GLY A 51 26.67 7.69 -34.79
C GLY A 51 26.83 9.03 -35.50
N GLY A 52 26.22 9.14 -36.69
CA GLY A 52 26.27 10.32 -37.55
C GLY A 52 25.34 11.46 -37.10
N ALA A 53 25.30 12.60 -37.83
CA ALA A 53 24.63 13.83 -37.38
C ALA A 53 23.12 13.92 -37.71
N LEU A 54 22.61 13.35 -38.80
CA LEU A 54 21.19 13.47 -39.18
C LEU A 54 20.33 12.37 -38.55
N VAL A 55 20.77 11.12 -38.73
CA VAL A 55 20.24 9.94 -38.06
C VAL A 55 21.43 9.28 -37.40
N ALA A 56 21.50 9.35 -36.10
CA ALA A 56 22.61 8.84 -35.33
C ALA A 56 22.26 7.49 -34.71
N ILE A 57 23.04 6.47 -34.98
CA ILE A 57 22.97 5.16 -34.33
C ILE A 57 24.33 4.88 -33.71
N GLY A 58 24.40 4.83 -32.40
CA GLY A 58 25.60 4.50 -31.66
C GLY A 58 26.01 3.04 -31.82
N GLY A 59 27.28 2.78 -31.90
CA GLY A 59 27.84 1.43 -31.89
C GLY A 59 27.70 0.76 -30.54
N ALA A 60 27.47 -0.55 -30.52
CA ALA A 60 27.46 -1.33 -29.29
C ALA A 60 28.85 -1.46 -28.68
N GLY A 61 28.93 -1.53 -27.35
CA GLY A 61 30.14 -1.93 -26.63
C GLY A 61 30.50 -3.40 -26.89
N GLY A 62 31.77 -3.71 -26.88
CA GLY A 62 32.27 -5.08 -27.03
C GLY A 62 32.06 -5.91 -25.75
N ALA A 63 31.87 -7.21 -25.87
CA ALA A 63 31.80 -8.09 -24.70
C ALA A 63 33.13 -8.15 -23.94
N GLY A 64 33.10 -8.31 -22.63
CA GLY A 64 34.26 -8.65 -21.81
C GLY A 64 34.73 -10.08 -22.04
N GLY A 65 36.03 -10.31 -21.88
CA GLY A 65 36.65 -11.63 -22.04
C GLY A 65 36.35 -12.55 -20.84
N ALA A 66 36.22 -13.85 -21.10
CA ALA A 66 36.07 -14.84 -20.05
C ALA A 66 37.37 -15.02 -19.25
N ALA A 67 37.26 -15.49 -17.99
CA ALA A 67 38.37 -15.88 -17.14
C ALA A 67 38.17 -17.27 -16.55
N THR A 68 39.27 -17.97 -16.21
CA THR A 68 39.23 -19.28 -15.56
C THR A 68 39.18 -19.11 -14.05
N THR A 69 40.11 -18.39 -13.44
CA THR A 69 40.23 -18.23 -11.99
C THR A 69 40.13 -16.78 -11.53
N GLY A 70 40.41 -15.82 -12.41
CA GLY A 70 40.30 -14.39 -12.12
C GLY A 70 38.86 -13.87 -12.32
N THR A 71 38.73 -12.57 -12.43
CA THR A 71 37.45 -11.93 -12.74
C THR A 71 37.23 -11.92 -14.26
N GLY A 72 36.00 -12.18 -14.71
CA GLY A 72 35.59 -11.93 -16.09
C GLY A 72 35.81 -10.47 -16.46
N GLY A 73 36.14 -10.19 -17.71
CA GLY A 73 36.35 -8.82 -18.19
C GLY A 73 35.07 -8.01 -18.16
N ALA A 74 35.15 -6.71 -17.89
CA ALA A 74 33.98 -5.85 -18.02
C ALA A 74 33.56 -5.68 -19.49
N GLY A 75 32.27 -5.59 -19.76
CA GLY A 75 31.73 -5.19 -21.05
C GLY A 75 32.06 -3.72 -21.38
N GLY A 76 32.27 -3.45 -22.66
CA GLY A 76 32.53 -2.07 -23.16
C GLY A 76 31.24 -1.23 -23.10
N ALA A 77 31.38 0.09 -22.94
CA ALA A 77 30.23 0.97 -23.01
C ALA A 77 29.71 1.11 -24.44
N GLY A 78 28.37 1.18 -24.59
CA GLY A 78 27.74 1.63 -25.82
C GLY A 78 28.00 3.11 -26.06
N SER A 79 28.02 3.56 -27.30
CA SER A 79 28.29 4.96 -27.60
C SER A 79 27.03 5.82 -27.57
N ASN A 80 27.25 7.10 -27.32
CA ASN A 80 26.21 8.11 -27.45
C ASN A 80 25.91 8.37 -28.94
N ALA A 81 24.65 8.74 -29.21
CA ALA A 81 24.18 9.13 -30.51
C ALA A 81 23.34 10.42 -30.40
N LEU A 82 23.75 11.46 -31.11
CA LEU A 82 23.00 12.70 -31.20
C LEU A 82 22.71 12.98 -32.67
N GLY A 83 21.44 12.75 -33.06
CA GLY A 83 20.95 13.00 -34.42
C GLY A 83 20.12 14.27 -34.51
N LEU A 84 19.84 14.73 -35.74
CA LEU A 84 18.89 15.82 -35.95
C LEU A 84 17.43 15.36 -35.71
N PHE A 85 17.04 14.19 -36.20
CA PHE A 85 15.68 13.66 -36.07
C PHE A 85 15.59 12.39 -35.22
N LEU A 86 16.66 11.57 -35.24
CA LEU A 86 16.70 10.29 -34.53
C LEU A 86 18.08 10.05 -33.94
N GLY A 87 18.13 9.79 -32.66
CA GLY A 87 19.32 9.35 -31.96
C GLY A 87 19.07 8.03 -31.22
N LEU A 88 19.76 6.96 -31.61
CA LEU A 88 19.74 5.67 -30.95
C LEU A 88 21.08 5.43 -30.27
N GLY A 89 21.14 5.46 -28.94
CA GLY A 89 22.32 5.09 -28.17
C GLY A 89 22.72 3.63 -28.40
N GLY A 90 24.02 3.36 -28.43
CA GLY A 90 24.53 2.00 -28.55
C GLY A 90 24.30 1.19 -27.28
N SER A 91 24.04 -0.11 -27.37
CA SER A 91 23.95 -0.98 -26.20
C SER A 91 25.33 -1.20 -25.55
N GLY A 92 25.37 -1.36 -24.23
CA GLY A 92 26.54 -1.81 -23.50
C GLY A 92 26.89 -3.27 -23.84
N GLY A 93 28.19 -3.61 -23.81
CA GLY A 93 28.67 -4.96 -23.98
C GLY A 93 28.41 -5.84 -22.75
N GLN A 94 28.29 -7.14 -22.95
CA GLN A 94 28.13 -8.09 -21.83
C GLN A 94 29.44 -8.21 -21.03
N GLY A 95 29.38 -8.41 -19.74
CA GLY A 95 30.50 -8.83 -18.92
C GLY A 95 30.93 -10.26 -19.23
N GLY A 96 32.22 -10.56 -19.11
CA GLY A 96 32.78 -11.88 -19.32
C GLY A 96 32.48 -12.82 -18.15
N ASP A 97 32.28 -14.08 -18.42
CA ASP A 97 32.12 -15.11 -17.40
C ASP A 97 33.42 -15.49 -16.72
N SER A 98 33.34 -16.02 -15.49
CA SER A 98 34.46 -16.63 -14.79
C SER A 98 34.10 -18.02 -14.25
N ALA A 99 34.92 -19.03 -14.50
CA ALA A 99 34.66 -20.39 -14.06
C ALA A 99 34.80 -20.55 -12.53
N MET A 100 35.81 -19.92 -11.90
CA MET A 100 36.11 -20.01 -10.48
C MET A 100 36.21 -18.65 -9.76
N GLY A 101 36.14 -17.54 -10.50
CA GLY A 101 36.17 -16.18 -9.97
C GLY A 101 34.84 -15.47 -10.12
N SER A 102 34.85 -14.17 -10.02
CA SER A 102 33.65 -13.34 -10.19
C SER A 102 33.40 -13.03 -11.67
N GLY A 103 32.13 -12.98 -12.07
CA GLY A 103 31.75 -12.49 -13.40
C GLY A 103 32.11 -11.03 -13.59
N GLY A 104 32.37 -10.63 -14.84
CA GLY A 104 32.63 -9.24 -15.21
C GLY A 104 31.37 -8.40 -15.22
N ALA A 105 31.49 -7.09 -14.94
CA ALA A 105 30.36 -6.17 -15.02
C ALA A 105 29.93 -5.95 -16.50
N GLY A 106 28.61 -5.77 -16.73
CA GLY A 106 28.11 -5.32 -18.03
C GLY A 106 28.48 -3.87 -18.31
N GLY A 107 28.69 -3.52 -19.57
CA GLY A 107 28.95 -2.15 -20.00
C GLY A 107 27.69 -1.26 -19.91
N ALA A 108 27.86 0.03 -19.69
CA ALA A 108 26.74 0.97 -19.75
C ALA A 108 26.23 1.14 -21.20
N GLY A 109 24.91 1.35 -21.35
CA GLY A 109 24.32 1.78 -22.61
C GLY A 109 24.67 3.24 -22.92
N GLY A 110 24.75 3.58 -24.20
CA GLY A 110 24.97 4.96 -24.65
C GLY A 110 23.67 5.78 -24.67
N SER A 111 23.78 7.09 -24.51
CA SER A 111 22.63 7.97 -24.63
C SER A 111 22.21 8.15 -26.09
N GLY A 112 20.89 8.23 -26.35
CA GLY A 112 20.34 8.61 -27.65
C GLY A 112 19.61 9.93 -27.54
N GLY A 113 19.93 10.89 -28.40
CA GLY A 113 19.29 12.19 -28.39
C GLY A 113 18.95 12.64 -29.82
N ALA A 114 17.90 13.49 -29.96
CA ALA A 114 17.54 14.16 -31.20
C ALA A 114 17.39 15.66 -30.94
N ALA A 115 17.67 16.51 -31.97
CA ALA A 115 17.70 17.95 -31.84
C ALA A 115 17.29 18.63 -33.15
N SER A 116 16.02 18.51 -33.55
CA SER A 116 15.47 19.19 -34.72
C SER A 116 14.75 20.49 -34.34
N PRO A 117 14.95 21.61 -35.06
CA PRO A 117 14.18 22.81 -34.79
C PRO A 117 12.69 22.69 -35.07
N PHE A 118 12.29 21.75 -35.93
CA PHE A 118 10.90 21.50 -36.35
C PHE A 118 10.70 20.04 -36.71
N GLY A 119 9.59 19.43 -36.27
CA GLY A 119 9.19 18.11 -36.72
C GLY A 119 9.03 17.08 -35.60
N ILE A 120 9.59 15.90 -35.77
CA ILE A 120 9.54 14.82 -34.77
C ILE A 120 10.97 14.49 -34.34
N ASP A 121 11.21 14.54 -33.05
CA ASP A 121 12.47 14.19 -32.44
C ASP A 121 12.33 12.89 -31.66
N ILE A 122 13.20 11.93 -31.95
CA ILE A 122 13.20 10.62 -31.31
C ILE A 122 14.56 10.36 -30.68
N GLY A 123 14.61 10.29 -29.35
CA GLY A 123 15.80 9.94 -28.57
C GLY A 123 15.61 8.60 -27.86
N ILE A 124 16.43 7.60 -28.16
CA ILE A 124 16.37 6.30 -27.51
C ILE A 124 17.72 5.94 -26.92
N GLY A 125 17.80 5.79 -25.60
CA GLY A 125 18.98 5.30 -24.90
C GLY A 125 19.26 3.82 -25.20
N GLY A 126 20.52 3.47 -25.31
CA GLY A 126 20.96 2.08 -25.46
C GLY A 126 20.75 1.28 -24.16
N ALA A 127 20.45 0.00 -24.28
CA ALA A 127 20.37 -0.88 -23.12
C ALA A 127 21.75 -1.10 -22.48
N GLY A 128 21.79 -1.27 -21.17
CA GLY A 128 22.99 -1.74 -20.46
C GLY A 128 23.31 -3.19 -20.80
N GLY A 129 24.60 -3.55 -20.79
CA GLY A 129 25.06 -4.93 -20.97
C GLY A 129 24.76 -5.78 -19.74
N HIS A 130 24.54 -7.07 -19.95
CA HIS A 130 24.41 -8.02 -18.84
C HIS A 130 25.74 -8.25 -18.12
N GLY A 131 25.69 -8.53 -16.84
CA GLY A 131 26.84 -9.01 -16.07
C GLY A 131 27.19 -10.45 -16.42
N GLY A 132 28.47 -10.80 -16.33
CA GLY A 132 28.94 -12.17 -16.53
C GLY A 132 28.63 -13.08 -15.34
N ALA A 133 28.52 -14.37 -15.60
CA ALA A 133 28.38 -15.40 -14.59
C ALA A 133 29.70 -15.75 -13.91
N GLY A 134 29.64 -16.26 -12.66
CA GLY A 134 30.83 -16.65 -11.91
C GLY A 134 30.50 -17.33 -10.58
N THR A 135 31.50 -17.45 -9.70
CA THR A 135 31.23 -17.78 -8.28
C THR A 135 30.37 -16.70 -7.64
N ASN A 136 30.69 -15.41 -8.00
CA ASN A 136 29.80 -14.28 -7.81
C ASN A 136 29.45 -13.70 -9.18
N GLY A 137 28.18 -13.31 -9.39
CA GLY A 137 27.75 -12.71 -10.64
C GLY A 137 28.24 -11.27 -10.79
N GLY A 138 28.57 -10.90 -12.03
CA GLY A 138 28.89 -9.52 -12.38
C GLY A 138 27.63 -8.64 -12.42
N ALA A 139 27.75 -7.36 -12.03
CA ALA A 139 26.63 -6.42 -12.11
C ALA A 139 26.23 -6.13 -13.56
N GLY A 140 24.96 -5.90 -13.81
CA GLY A 140 24.45 -5.40 -15.08
C GLY A 140 24.85 -3.94 -15.30
N GLY A 141 25.12 -3.58 -16.54
CA GLY A 141 25.41 -2.19 -16.92
C GLY A 141 24.14 -1.31 -16.85
N ALA A 142 24.30 -0.03 -16.53
CA ALA A 142 23.20 0.92 -16.57
C ALA A 142 22.71 1.14 -18.01
N GLY A 143 21.40 1.39 -18.17
CA GLY A 143 20.81 1.83 -19.45
C GLY A 143 21.24 3.27 -19.76
N GLY A 144 21.45 3.54 -21.06
CA GLY A 144 21.74 4.87 -21.55
C GLY A 144 20.54 5.81 -21.47
N ALA A 145 20.77 7.09 -21.21
CA ALA A 145 19.69 8.06 -21.22
C ALA A 145 19.12 8.27 -22.62
N GLY A 146 17.81 8.37 -22.75
CA GLY A 146 17.14 8.91 -23.92
C GLY A 146 16.88 10.39 -23.70
N GLY A 147 17.01 11.21 -24.71
CA GLY A 147 16.75 12.64 -24.60
C GLY A 147 16.52 13.29 -25.94
N SER A 148 15.79 14.40 -25.94
CA SER A 148 15.70 15.34 -27.03
C SER A 148 16.20 16.69 -26.52
N SER A 149 16.85 17.48 -27.34
CA SER A 149 17.27 18.82 -26.99
C SER A 149 16.19 19.80 -27.46
N GLY A 150 15.53 20.47 -26.52
CA GLY A 150 14.45 21.40 -26.64
C GLY A 150 14.33 22.14 -27.94
N THR A 151 13.27 21.84 -28.67
CA THR A 151 12.86 22.49 -29.90
C THR A 151 11.63 23.36 -29.64
N VAL A 152 11.38 24.31 -30.54
CA VAL A 152 10.31 25.28 -30.37
C VAL A 152 8.95 24.75 -30.82
N PHE A 153 8.93 23.80 -31.79
CA PHE A 153 7.70 23.25 -32.37
C PHE A 153 7.90 21.80 -32.83
N ALA A 154 8.06 20.86 -31.90
CA ALA A 154 8.24 19.45 -32.23
C ALA A 154 7.38 18.50 -31.41
N LEU A 155 7.23 17.28 -31.90
CA LEU A 155 6.79 16.13 -31.13
C LEU A 155 8.03 15.41 -30.61
N ASP A 156 8.31 15.53 -29.31
CA ASP A 156 9.47 14.91 -28.69
C ASP A 156 9.10 13.57 -28.07
N LEU A 157 9.76 12.51 -28.54
CA LEU A 157 9.63 11.17 -28.01
C LEU A 157 10.96 10.69 -27.45
N SER A 158 11.02 10.44 -26.14
CA SER A 158 12.23 10.04 -25.46
C SER A 158 12.04 8.73 -24.72
N TRP A 159 12.95 7.75 -24.95
CA TRP A 159 12.99 6.49 -24.22
C TRP A 159 14.35 6.26 -23.60
N GLY A 160 14.41 6.08 -22.28
CA GLY A 160 15.59 5.58 -21.60
C GLY A 160 15.87 4.12 -21.92
N GLY A 161 17.12 3.77 -22.06
CA GLY A 161 17.53 2.38 -22.26
C GLY A 161 17.28 1.53 -21.01
N ALA A 162 16.95 0.25 -21.18
CA ALA A 162 16.84 -0.67 -20.05
C ALA A 162 18.20 -0.94 -19.40
N GLY A 163 18.24 -1.16 -18.10
CA GLY A 163 19.41 -1.67 -17.40
C GLY A 163 19.72 -3.11 -17.78
N GLY A 164 20.97 -3.47 -17.79
CA GLY A 164 21.42 -4.84 -18.03
C GLY A 164 21.13 -5.76 -16.84
N ASN A 165 20.87 -7.03 -17.08
CA ASN A 165 20.68 -8.00 -16.00
C ASN A 165 21.99 -8.28 -15.26
N GLY A 166 21.93 -8.57 -13.99
CA GLY A 166 23.05 -9.11 -13.22
C GLY A 166 23.40 -10.53 -13.63
N GLY A 167 24.66 -10.88 -13.53
CA GLY A 167 25.20 -12.20 -13.84
C GLY A 167 24.81 -13.24 -12.77
N ALA A 168 24.66 -14.49 -13.16
CA ALA A 168 24.39 -15.58 -12.22
C ALA A 168 25.61 -15.92 -11.36
N ALA A 169 25.38 -16.36 -10.12
CA ALA A 169 26.39 -16.89 -9.20
C ALA A 169 26.21 -18.39 -8.97
N THR A 170 27.31 -19.11 -8.87
CA THR A 170 27.29 -20.54 -8.54
C THR A 170 27.32 -20.81 -7.03
N THR A 171 28.03 -20.00 -6.24
CA THR A 171 28.16 -20.22 -4.77
C THR A 171 28.05 -18.93 -3.94
N GLY A 172 28.13 -17.77 -4.53
CA GLY A 172 28.13 -16.49 -3.82
C GLY A 172 26.89 -15.67 -4.07
N THR A 173 27.07 -14.39 -4.35
CA THR A 173 26.00 -13.42 -4.61
C THR A 173 25.77 -13.25 -6.12
N GLY A 174 24.53 -13.37 -6.57
CA GLY A 174 24.13 -12.95 -7.91
C GLY A 174 24.45 -11.48 -8.16
N GLY A 175 24.79 -11.13 -9.37
CA GLY A 175 25.08 -9.75 -9.75
C GLY A 175 23.84 -8.86 -9.62
N ALA A 176 24.00 -7.62 -9.23
CA ALA A 176 22.90 -6.64 -9.24
C ALA A 176 22.48 -6.32 -10.68
N GLY A 177 21.20 -6.13 -10.92
CA GLY A 177 20.69 -5.56 -12.16
C GLY A 177 21.11 -4.10 -12.32
N GLY A 178 21.37 -3.69 -13.56
CA GLY A 178 21.70 -2.30 -13.87
C GLY A 178 20.48 -1.38 -13.75
N THR A 179 20.70 -0.10 -13.49
CA THR A 179 19.62 0.90 -13.50
C THR A 179 19.15 1.19 -14.91
N GLY A 180 17.86 1.51 -15.06
CA GLY A 180 17.32 2.06 -16.32
C GLY A 180 17.92 3.44 -16.64
N GLY A 181 17.85 3.83 -17.90
CA GLY A 181 18.28 5.17 -18.36
C GLY A 181 17.16 6.20 -18.24
N PHE A 182 17.47 7.42 -17.88
CA PHE A 182 16.51 8.52 -17.84
C PHE A 182 16.02 8.87 -19.24
N ALA A 183 14.77 9.40 -19.31
CA ALA A 183 14.20 9.98 -20.53
C ALA A 183 13.77 11.43 -20.26
N VAL A 184 14.08 12.33 -21.20
CA VAL A 184 13.74 13.74 -21.08
C VAL A 184 13.20 14.27 -22.40
N ALA A 185 12.03 14.88 -22.38
CA ALA A 185 11.39 15.58 -23.50
C ALA A 185 11.12 17.05 -23.08
N PRO A 186 12.07 17.99 -23.33
CA PRO A 186 12.03 19.33 -22.75
C PRO A 186 11.32 20.38 -23.61
N ASP A 187 10.29 20.02 -24.34
CA ASP A 187 9.55 20.93 -25.25
C ASP A 187 9.00 22.17 -24.58
N PHE A 188 9.09 23.30 -25.26
CA PHE A 188 8.51 24.56 -24.81
C PHE A 188 7.15 24.88 -25.44
N ILE A 189 6.83 24.40 -26.65
CA ILE A 189 5.59 24.67 -27.39
C ILE A 189 5.03 23.41 -28.09
N GLY A 190 5.72 22.27 -28.03
CA GLY A 190 5.31 20.99 -28.61
C GLY A 190 4.61 20.07 -27.62
N PHE A 191 4.49 18.81 -27.99
CA PHE A 191 4.05 17.73 -27.09
C PHE A 191 5.21 16.76 -26.87
N GLY A 192 5.55 16.52 -25.61
CA GLY A 192 6.59 15.59 -25.23
C GLY A 192 6.06 14.32 -24.57
N ALA A 193 6.67 13.18 -24.88
CA ALA A 193 6.46 11.94 -24.14
C ALA A 193 7.83 11.33 -23.75
N ALA A 194 8.04 11.17 -22.45
CA ALA A 194 9.29 10.65 -21.91
C ALA A 194 9.03 9.35 -21.12
N TYR A 195 9.68 8.27 -21.54
CA TYR A 195 9.57 6.96 -20.92
C TYR A 195 10.91 6.55 -20.31
N GLY A 196 11.02 6.51 -18.99
CA GLY A 196 12.20 6.01 -18.30
C GLY A 196 12.45 4.55 -18.59
N GLY A 197 13.71 4.15 -18.70
CA GLY A 197 14.12 2.77 -18.93
C GLY A 197 13.83 1.89 -17.72
N ALA A 198 13.47 0.63 -17.93
CA ALA A 198 13.32 -0.34 -16.86
C ALA A 198 14.67 -0.72 -16.25
N GLY A 199 14.70 -1.04 -14.95
CA GLY A 199 15.85 -1.65 -14.31
C GLY A 199 16.07 -3.09 -14.76
N GLY A 200 17.31 -3.55 -14.79
CA GLY A 200 17.70 -4.91 -15.09
C GLY A 200 17.37 -5.89 -13.97
N LEU A 201 17.23 -7.17 -14.31
CA LEU A 201 16.99 -8.22 -13.30
C LEU A 201 18.25 -8.47 -12.47
N GLY A 202 18.10 -8.81 -11.20
CA GLY A 202 19.17 -9.35 -10.38
C GLY A 202 19.55 -10.77 -10.84
N GLY A 203 20.82 -11.12 -10.76
CA GLY A 203 21.36 -12.42 -11.08
C GLY A 203 20.93 -13.49 -10.05
N ALA A 204 20.65 -14.69 -10.53
CA ALA A 204 20.33 -15.81 -9.64
C ALA A 204 21.60 -16.36 -8.97
N ALA A 205 21.43 -16.98 -7.76
CA ALA A 205 22.48 -17.74 -7.09
C ALA A 205 22.01 -19.17 -6.81
N THR A 206 22.69 -20.18 -7.39
CA THR A 206 22.25 -21.58 -7.37
C THR A 206 22.93 -22.46 -6.33
N GLY A 207 24.07 -22.04 -5.76
CA GLY A 207 24.81 -22.82 -4.75
C GLY A 207 24.27 -22.64 -3.33
N ALA A 208 24.65 -23.56 -2.47
CA ALA A 208 24.33 -23.48 -1.03
C ALA A 208 24.88 -22.16 -0.43
N GLY A 209 24.12 -21.50 0.40
CA GLY A 209 24.49 -20.19 0.98
C GLY A 209 24.42 -19.02 -0.03
N GLY A 210 23.90 -19.26 -1.25
CA GLY A 210 23.84 -18.25 -2.28
C GLY A 210 22.77 -17.20 -2.03
N THR A 211 23.11 -15.93 -2.32
CA THR A 211 22.19 -14.77 -2.26
C THR A 211 21.89 -14.23 -3.65
N GLY A 212 20.63 -13.99 -3.96
CA GLY A 212 20.21 -13.41 -5.23
C GLY A 212 20.66 -11.96 -5.37
N GLY A 213 21.01 -11.55 -6.57
CA GLY A 213 21.33 -10.16 -6.88
C GLY A 213 20.10 -9.25 -6.76
N THR A 214 20.30 -8.00 -6.39
CA THR A 214 19.22 -7.01 -6.36
C THR A 214 18.78 -6.63 -7.77
N GLY A 215 17.49 -6.40 -7.98
CA GLY A 215 16.97 -5.81 -9.21
C GLY A 215 17.43 -4.36 -9.37
N GLY A 216 17.65 -3.94 -10.61
CA GLY A 216 18.00 -2.57 -10.93
C GLY A 216 16.80 -1.62 -10.75
N VAL A 217 17.06 -0.37 -10.43
CA VAL A 217 16.05 0.67 -10.29
C VAL A 217 15.57 1.13 -11.68
N GLY A 218 14.28 1.31 -11.85
CA GLY A 218 13.68 1.96 -13.02
C GLY A 218 14.01 3.45 -13.03
N ALA A 219 14.25 4.01 -14.22
CA ALA A 219 14.62 5.42 -14.34
C ALA A 219 13.42 6.34 -14.52
N GLY A 220 13.61 7.65 -14.30
CA GLY A 220 12.57 8.65 -14.48
C GLY A 220 12.30 9.00 -15.92
N GLY A 221 11.04 9.37 -16.22
CA GLY A 221 10.62 10.03 -17.44
C GLY A 221 10.14 11.45 -17.16
N PHE A 222 10.72 12.45 -17.84
CA PHE A 222 10.43 13.88 -17.63
C PHE A 222 10.00 14.54 -18.94
N ALA A 223 8.75 15.00 -19.02
CA ALA A 223 8.24 15.74 -20.18
C ALA A 223 7.79 17.15 -19.75
N ALA A 224 8.34 18.20 -20.35
CA ALA A 224 8.01 19.58 -20.01
C ALA A 224 6.56 19.92 -20.36
N LEU A 225 6.09 19.64 -21.59
CA LEU A 225 4.73 19.89 -22.08
C LEU A 225 4.00 18.59 -22.48
N GLY A 226 4.05 17.54 -21.64
CA GLY A 226 3.47 16.28 -22.05
C GLY A 226 3.35 15.27 -20.92
N VAL A 227 3.66 14.02 -21.22
CA VAL A 227 3.50 12.90 -20.30
C VAL A 227 4.85 12.27 -19.99
N GLY A 228 5.19 12.20 -18.69
CA GLY A 228 6.35 11.49 -18.18
C GLY A 228 5.99 10.16 -17.53
N VAL A 229 6.65 9.10 -17.93
CA VAL A 229 6.42 7.75 -17.40
C VAL A 229 7.73 7.21 -16.83
N GLY A 230 7.72 6.82 -15.57
CA GLY A 230 8.85 6.14 -14.93
C GLY A 230 9.00 4.70 -15.41
N GLY A 231 10.23 4.23 -15.54
CA GLY A 231 10.56 2.84 -15.85
C GLY A 231 10.26 1.90 -14.69
N ALA A 232 9.90 0.67 -14.96
CA ALA A 232 9.72 -0.35 -13.91
C ALA A 232 11.05 -0.75 -13.28
N GLY A 233 11.04 -1.07 -11.99
CA GLY A 233 12.17 -1.72 -11.31
C GLY A 233 12.36 -3.16 -11.79
N GLY A 234 13.61 -3.65 -11.81
CA GLY A 234 13.94 -5.03 -12.14
C GLY A 234 13.60 -6.00 -11.00
N ALA A 235 13.32 -7.25 -11.33
CA ALA A 235 13.14 -8.28 -10.31
C ALA A 235 14.45 -8.60 -9.59
N GLY A 236 14.38 -8.95 -8.32
CA GLY A 236 15.48 -9.55 -7.58
C GLY A 236 15.80 -10.97 -8.06
N GLY A 237 17.05 -11.37 -7.99
CA GLY A 237 17.50 -12.71 -8.40
C GLY A 237 17.00 -13.80 -7.44
N ALA A 238 16.63 -14.95 -7.98
CA ALA A 238 16.32 -16.12 -7.15
C ALA A 238 17.60 -16.70 -6.53
N ALA A 239 17.47 -17.36 -5.36
CA ALA A 239 18.59 -17.90 -4.62
C ALA A 239 18.24 -19.18 -3.86
N THR A 240 19.28 -19.84 -3.31
CA THR A 240 19.09 -20.93 -2.38
C THR A 240 18.78 -20.43 -0.98
N GLU A 241 19.48 -19.41 -0.46
CA GLU A 241 19.32 -18.95 0.92
C GLU A 241 18.56 -17.62 1.04
N THR A 242 18.98 -16.59 0.29
CA THR A 242 18.31 -15.29 0.37
C THR A 242 18.02 -14.74 -1.02
N GLY A 243 16.76 -14.56 -1.35
CA GLY A 243 16.31 -13.94 -2.61
C GLY A 243 16.75 -12.48 -2.71
N GLY A 244 17.08 -12.02 -3.90
CA GLY A 244 17.44 -10.64 -4.16
C GLY A 244 16.27 -9.68 -3.98
N ILE A 245 16.53 -8.44 -3.58
CA ILE A 245 15.52 -7.40 -3.44
C ILE A 245 15.11 -6.90 -4.83
N GLY A 246 13.83 -6.66 -5.08
CA GLY A 246 13.32 -6.03 -6.29
C GLY A 246 13.72 -4.55 -6.39
N GLY A 247 14.01 -4.07 -7.59
CA GLY A 247 14.34 -2.66 -7.83
C GLY A 247 13.13 -1.74 -7.66
N ALA A 248 13.36 -0.51 -7.24
CA ALA A 248 12.30 0.50 -7.19
C ALA A 248 11.88 0.94 -8.60
N GLY A 249 10.62 1.34 -8.76
CA GLY A 249 10.12 2.00 -9.97
C GLY A 249 10.63 3.42 -10.12
N GLY A 250 10.72 3.91 -11.35
CA GLY A 250 11.17 5.26 -11.68
C GLY A 250 10.07 6.32 -11.50
N LEU A 251 10.48 7.57 -11.31
CA LEU A 251 9.60 8.75 -11.21
C LEU A 251 9.03 9.12 -12.59
N GLY A 252 7.74 9.43 -12.67
CA GLY A 252 7.11 9.99 -13.88
C GLY A 252 6.68 11.43 -13.68
N VAL A 253 7.19 12.37 -14.49
CA VAL A 253 6.87 13.80 -14.39
C VAL A 253 6.48 14.38 -15.73
N GLY A 254 5.33 15.05 -15.77
CA GLY A 254 4.88 15.75 -16.98
C GLY A 254 3.88 16.85 -16.67
N LEU A 255 3.78 17.84 -17.56
CA LEU A 255 2.79 18.91 -17.40
C LEU A 255 1.36 18.35 -17.48
N LEU A 256 1.08 17.53 -18.49
CA LEU A 256 -0.23 16.96 -18.74
C LEU A 256 -0.48 15.66 -17.94
N GLY A 257 0.60 14.95 -17.54
CA GLY A 257 0.45 13.76 -16.71
C GLY A 257 1.78 13.12 -16.34
N GLY A 258 1.79 12.47 -15.18
CA GLY A 258 2.90 11.65 -14.72
C GLY A 258 2.43 10.24 -14.35
N ALA A 259 3.20 9.22 -14.70
CA ALA A 259 2.97 7.86 -14.23
C ALA A 259 4.27 7.29 -13.65
N GLY A 260 4.25 6.89 -12.39
CA GLY A 260 5.37 6.21 -11.74
C GLY A 260 5.54 4.79 -12.25
N GLY A 261 6.76 4.31 -12.35
CA GLY A 261 7.07 2.94 -12.71
C GLY A 261 6.70 1.96 -11.61
N ALA A 262 6.35 0.73 -11.95
CA ALA A 262 6.13 -0.31 -10.95
C ALA A 262 7.44 -0.73 -10.28
N GLY A 263 7.39 -1.07 -8.99
CA GLY A 263 8.47 -1.75 -8.30
C GLY A 263 8.66 -3.18 -8.80
N GLY A 264 9.89 -3.65 -8.84
CA GLY A 264 10.23 -5.01 -9.24
C GLY A 264 9.89 -6.03 -8.13
N PRO A 265 9.52 -7.27 -8.47
CA PRO A 265 9.31 -8.31 -7.46
C PRO A 265 10.62 -8.72 -6.79
N GLY A 266 10.56 -9.15 -5.55
CA GLY A 266 11.65 -9.80 -4.84
C GLY A 266 11.94 -11.20 -5.40
N GLY A 267 13.18 -11.63 -5.32
CA GLY A 267 13.63 -12.95 -5.73
C GLY A 267 13.15 -14.04 -4.76
N ALA A 268 12.81 -15.21 -5.30
CA ALA A 268 12.46 -16.36 -4.47
C ALA A 268 13.70 -17.01 -3.85
N ALA A 269 13.53 -17.67 -2.69
CA ALA A 269 14.55 -18.48 -2.05
C ALA A 269 14.04 -19.93 -1.85
N SER A 270 14.87 -20.92 -2.21
CA SER A 270 14.49 -22.33 -2.07
C SER A 270 14.69 -22.88 -0.64
N ALA A 271 15.48 -22.22 0.18
CA ALA A 271 15.72 -22.59 1.59
C ALA A 271 15.66 -21.30 2.43
N GLY A 272 15.87 -20.47 2.89
CA GLY A 272 15.93 -19.30 3.74
C GLY A 272 14.86 -18.25 3.44
N SER A 273 15.24 -17.02 3.16
CA SER A 273 14.35 -15.86 3.08
C SER A 273 14.15 -15.34 1.65
N GLY A 274 12.93 -15.05 1.26
CA GLY A 274 12.57 -14.35 0.04
C GLY A 274 13.01 -12.88 0.05
N GLY A 275 13.36 -12.37 -1.12
CA GLY A 275 13.70 -10.96 -1.30
C GLY A 275 12.49 -10.05 -1.15
N HIS A 276 12.69 -8.84 -0.67
CA HIS A 276 11.62 -7.83 -0.63
C HIS A 276 11.29 -7.32 -2.03
N GLY A 277 10.01 -6.97 -2.26
CA GLY A 277 9.59 -6.24 -3.45
C GLY A 277 10.08 -4.81 -3.43
N GLY A 278 10.37 -4.25 -4.60
CA GLY A 278 10.75 -2.86 -4.78
C GLY A 278 9.56 -1.90 -4.59
N THR A 279 9.80 -0.67 -4.21
CA THR A 279 8.76 0.36 -4.14
C THR A 279 8.30 0.80 -5.53
N GLY A 280 7.03 1.15 -5.68
CA GLY A 280 6.54 1.86 -6.86
C GLY A 280 7.13 3.26 -6.95
N GLY A 281 7.30 3.77 -8.15
CA GLY A 281 7.77 5.12 -8.41
C GLY A 281 6.67 6.16 -8.21
N ASP A 282 7.06 7.37 -7.80
CA ASP A 282 6.14 8.49 -7.67
C ASP A 282 5.75 9.06 -9.03
N ALA A 283 4.68 9.86 -9.05
CA ALA A 283 4.21 10.54 -10.24
C ALA A 283 3.81 11.98 -9.97
N LEU A 284 4.14 12.87 -10.91
CA LEU A 284 3.75 14.28 -10.86
C LEU A 284 3.17 14.71 -12.21
N GLY A 285 1.88 15.06 -12.23
CA GLY A 285 1.23 15.73 -13.34
C GLY A 285 0.93 17.18 -12.98
N LEU A 286 1.65 18.16 -13.54
CA LEU A 286 1.58 19.53 -13.06
C LEU A 286 0.18 20.17 -13.26
N ILE A 287 -0.43 19.97 -14.42
CA ILE A 287 -1.80 20.41 -14.73
C ILE A 287 -2.75 19.20 -14.78
N GLY A 288 -2.26 18.03 -15.21
CA GLY A 288 -3.02 16.81 -15.38
C GLY A 288 -3.07 15.94 -14.15
N ALA A 289 -3.00 14.61 -14.38
CA ALA A 289 -3.04 13.60 -13.34
C ALA A 289 -1.67 13.01 -13.05
N GLY A 290 -1.39 12.69 -11.78
CA GLY A 290 -0.28 11.88 -11.34
C GLY A 290 -0.75 10.51 -10.88
N ILE A 291 -0.20 9.43 -11.43
CA ILE A 291 -0.54 8.05 -11.07
C ILE A 291 0.72 7.35 -10.54
N GLY A 292 0.80 7.12 -9.25
CA GLY A 292 1.88 6.39 -8.61
C GLY A 292 2.00 4.95 -9.09
N GLY A 293 3.22 4.45 -9.19
CA GLY A 293 3.50 3.07 -9.56
C GLY A 293 3.12 2.08 -8.45
N VAL A 294 2.76 0.86 -8.83
CA VAL A 294 2.48 -0.21 -7.85
C VAL A 294 3.77 -0.72 -7.22
N GLY A 295 3.73 -1.12 -5.96
CA GLY A 295 4.83 -1.81 -5.28
C GLY A 295 5.03 -3.22 -5.81
N GLY A 296 6.27 -3.70 -5.82
CA GLY A 296 6.63 -5.06 -6.21
C GLY A 296 6.19 -6.09 -5.16
N VAL A 297 5.86 -7.30 -5.60
CA VAL A 297 5.56 -8.40 -4.68
C VAL A 297 6.82 -8.92 -3.98
N GLY A 298 6.72 -9.39 -2.76
CA GLY A 298 7.81 -10.09 -2.06
C GLY A 298 8.08 -11.45 -2.65
N GLY A 299 9.33 -11.91 -2.58
CA GLY A 299 9.74 -13.24 -3.05
C GLY A 299 9.23 -14.36 -2.12
N ALA A 300 8.82 -15.48 -2.71
CA ALA A 300 8.46 -16.66 -1.94
C ALA A 300 9.71 -17.37 -1.39
N ALA A 301 9.57 -18.08 -0.25
CA ALA A 301 10.66 -18.78 0.40
C ALA A 301 10.22 -20.01 1.17
N THR A 302 11.19 -20.74 1.77
CA THR A 302 10.91 -21.81 2.70
C THR A 302 10.67 -21.26 4.11
N ASP A 303 11.57 -20.42 4.63
CA ASP A 303 11.52 -19.96 6.01
C ASP A 303 10.74 -18.66 6.19
N THR A 304 11.11 -17.59 5.45
CA THR A 304 10.40 -16.31 5.55
C THR A 304 10.16 -15.72 4.19
N GLY A 305 8.90 -15.41 3.87
CA GLY A 305 8.54 -14.68 2.66
C GLY A 305 9.07 -13.25 2.67
N GLY A 306 9.45 -12.72 1.51
CA GLY A 306 9.86 -11.33 1.37
C GLY A 306 8.66 -10.37 1.54
N ASN A 307 8.88 -9.18 2.09
CA ASN A 307 7.82 -8.16 2.20
C ASN A 307 7.48 -7.58 0.82
N GLY A 308 6.24 -7.20 0.63
CA GLY A 308 5.82 -6.42 -0.53
C GLY A 308 6.36 -4.98 -0.47
N GLY A 309 6.63 -4.40 -1.63
CA GLY A 309 7.06 -3.01 -1.75
C GLY A 309 5.88 -2.04 -1.58
N ALA A 310 6.13 -0.83 -1.09
CA ALA A 310 5.09 0.22 -1.03
C ALA A 310 4.72 0.71 -2.44
N GLY A 311 3.49 1.16 -2.62
CA GLY A 311 3.06 1.89 -3.81
C GLY A 311 3.66 3.31 -3.84
N GLY A 312 3.89 3.84 -5.03
CA GLY A 312 4.34 5.23 -5.23
C GLY A 312 3.20 6.24 -5.07
N SER A 313 3.53 7.48 -4.73
CA SER A 313 2.56 8.57 -4.61
C SER A 313 2.19 9.14 -5.97
N GLY A 314 0.92 9.53 -6.13
CA GLY A 314 0.44 10.23 -7.32
C GLY A 314 0.03 11.65 -6.99
N THR A 315 0.64 12.64 -7.66
CA THR A 315 0.34 14.06 -7.46
C THR A 315 -0.02 14.71 -8.77
N GLY A 316 -1.16 15.42 -8.81
CA GLY A 316 -1.54 16.16 -10.02
C GLY A 316 -2.63 17.19 -9.74
N LEU A 317 -2.63 18.31 -10.50
CA LEU A 317 -3.63 19.34 -10.30
C LEU A 317 -5.06 18.80 -10.52
N LEU A 318 -5.31 18.08 -11.61
CA LEU A 318 -6.62 17.47 -11.87
C LEU A 318 -6.87 16.23 -11.00
N GLY A 319 -5.85 15.41 -10.77
CA GLY A 319 -6.03 14.23 -9.95
C GLY A 319 -4.71 13.60 -9.54
N GLY A 320 -4.69 13.01 -8.35
CA GLY A 320 -3.59 12.21 -7.85
C GLY A 320 -4.08 10.83 -7.40
N VAL A 321 -3.48 9.79 -7.95
CA VAL A 321 -3.80 8.41 -7.57
C VAL A 321 -2.54 7.71 -7.07
N GLY A 322 -2.55 7.30 -5.80
CA GLY A 322 -1.48 6.48 -5.25
C GLY A 322 -1.48 5.07 -5.82
N GLY A 323 -0.30 4.52 -6.03
CA GLY A 323 -0.10 3.15 -6.44
C GLY A 323 -0.45 2.15 -5.33
N ALA A 324 -0.91 0.96 -5.68
CA ALA A 324 -1.14 -0.09 -4.69
C ALA A 324 0.17 -0.62 -4.12
N GLY A 325 0.18 -1.04 -2.87
CA GLY A 325 1.27 -1.80 -2.27
C GLY A 325 1.38 -3.22 -2.84
N GLY A 326 2.58 -3.76 -2.91
CA GLY A 326 2.84 -5.12 -3.32
C GLY A 326 2.45 -6.14 -2.26
N HIS A 327 2.06 -7.33 -2.67
CA HIS A 327 1.80 -8.44 -1.73
C HIS A 327 3.09 -8.97 -1.11
N GLY A 328 3.01 -9.46 0.11
CA GLY A 328 4.08 -10.24 0.72
C GLY A 328 4.28 -11.58 0.05
N GLY A 329 5.49 -12.10 0.05
CA GLY A 329 5.82 -13.42 -0.47
C GLY A 329 5.37 -14.55 0.46
N GLY A 330 4.99 -15.69 -0.10
CA GLY A 330 4.63 -16.87 0.69
C GLY A 330 5.84 -17.55 1.31
N ALA A 331 5.64 -18.25 2.45
CA ALA A 331 6.60 -19.17 3.08
C ALA A 331 6.00 -20.56 3.25
N SER A 332 6.76 -21.60 2.93
CA SER A 332 6.26 -22.99 3.00
C SER A 332 6.38 -23.62 4.38
N VAL A 333 7.28 -23.16 5.22
CA VAL A 333 7.51 -23.64 6.59
C VAL A 333 7.37 -22.50 7.62
N GLY A 334 7.83 -21.33 7.32
CA GLY A 334 7.88 -20.18 8.21
C GLY A 334 6.82 -19.12 7.97
N THR A 335 7.15 -17.89 8.29
CA THR A 335 6.23 -16.73 8.22
C THR A 335 6.23 -16.13 6.82
N GLY A 336 5.04 -15.87 6.26
CA GLY A 336 4.87 -15.08 5.04
C GLY A 336 5.43 -13.66 5.20
N GLY A 337 5.71 -12.98 4.11
CA GLY A 337 6.12 -11.57 4.12
C GLY A 337 4.94 -10.64 4.37
N SER A 338 5.19 -9.48 4.97
CA SER A 338 4.17 -8.44 5.14
C SER A 338 3.80 -7.79 3.80
N GLY A 339 2.55 -7.36 3.67
CA GLY A 339 2.12 -6.55 2.53
C GLY A 339 2.71 -5.15 2.57
N GLY A 340 2.96 -4.56 1.40
CA GLY A 340 3.40 -3.18 1.26
C GLY A 340 2.25 -2.18 1.47
N ALA A 341 2.55 -0.97 1.94
CA ALA A 341 1.56 0.09 2.04
C ALA A 341 1.17 0.64 0.65
N GLY A 342 -0.05 1.11 0.49
CA GLY A 342 -0.49 1.89 -0.65
C GLY A 342 0.14 3.28 -0.66
N GLY A 343 0.34 3.85 -1.84
CA GLY A 343 0.85 5.21 -2.02
C GLY A 343 -0.22 6.28 -1.83
N ASP A 344 0.19 7.52 -1.58
CA ASP A 344 -0.73 8.64 -1.37
C ASP A 344 -1.19 9.25 -2.69
N GLY A 345 -2.42 9.83 -2.65
CA GLY A 345 -2.99 10.56 -3.79
C GLY A 345 -3.24 12.03 -3.46
N PHE A 346 -2.73 12.94 -4.29
CA PHE A 346 -2.89 14.39 -4.07
C PHE A 346 -3.31 15.12 -5.34
N GLY A 347 -4.45 15.89 -5.31
CA GLY A 347 -4.91 16.67 -6.48
C GLY A 347 -6.25 17.34 -6.28
N PHE A 348 -6.91 17.77 -7.38
CA PHE A 348 -8.31 18.21 -7.33
C PHE A 348 -9.23 17.06 -6.90
N VAL A 349 -8.95 15.86 -7.41
CA VAL A 349 -9.47 14.59 -6.90
C VAL A 349 -8.28 13.73 -6.46
N GLY A 350 -8.24 13.36 -5.17
CA GLY A 350 -7.21 12.49 -4.62
C GLY A 350 -7.73 11.07 -4.36
N ALA A 351 -6.96 10.05 -4.71
CA ALA A 351 -7.23 8.67 -4.35
C ALA A 351 -5.97 7.99 -3.81
N GLY A 352 -6.02 7.47 -2.60
CA GLY A 352 -4.95 6.65 -2.03
C GLY A 352 -4.93 5.25 -2.65
N GLY A 353 -3.75 4.67 -2.79
CA GLY A 353 -3.57 3.28 -3.22
C GLY A 353 -3.95 2.28 -2.13
N ASN A 354 -4.41 1.11 -2.51
CA ASN A 354 -4.68 0.04 -1.55
C ASN A 354 -3.38 -0.55 -1.00
N GLY A 355 -3.41 -1.06 0.22
CA GLY A 355 -2.34 -1.89 0.76
C GLY A 355 -2.21 -3.24 0.03
N GLY A 356 -1.06 -3.88 0.14
CA GLY A 356 -0.82 -5.24 -0.34
C GLY A 356 -1.13 -6.29 0.73
N ASN A 357 -1.68 -7.43 0.35
CA ASN A 357 -1.95 -8.52 1.30
C ASN A 357 -0.66 -9.10 1.89
N ALA A 358 -0.74 -9.62 3.09
CA ALA A 358 0.29 -10.47 3.65
C ALA A 358 0.51 -11.72 2.80
N GLY A 359 1.72 -12.23 2.79
CA GLY A 359 2.05 -13.52 2.21
C GLY A 359 1.51 -14.69 3.06
N THR A 360 1.15 -15.78 2.39
CA THR A 360 0.77 -17.02 3.08
C THR A 360 1.97 -17.65 3.77
N GLY A 361 1.76 -18.29 4.94
CA GLY A 361 2.80 -19.01 5.67
C GLY A 361 2.19 -20.00 6.64
N VAL A 362 2.98 -20.99 7.04
CA VAL A 362 2.62 -21.95 8.11
C VAL A 362 3.41 -21.68 9.39
N GLY A 363 3.99 -20.48 9.50
CA GLY A 363 4.79 -20.06 10.64
C GLY A 363 3.99 -19.89 11.92
N VAL A 364 4.73 -19.69 13.02
CA VAL A 364 4.15 -19.44 14.35
C VAL A 364 3.24 -18.21 14.30
N ASN A 365 3.68 -17.12 13.68
CA ASN A 365 2.93 -15.89 13.57
C ASN A 365 2.58 -15.58 12.10
N GLY A 366 1.43 -14.98 11.87
CA GLY A 366 1.03 -14.45 10.58
C GLY A 366 1.72 -13.11 10.27
N ALA A 367 1.91 -12.82 8.99
CA ALA A 367 2.45 -11.55 8.54
C ALA A 367 1.36 -10.47 8.48
N ASN A 368 1.74 -9.20 8.60
CA ASN A 368 0.77 -8.10 8.59
C ASN A 368 0.36 -7.71 7.16
N GLY A 369 -0.90 -7.35 6.97
CA GLY A 369 -1.37 -6.67 5.76
C GLY A 369 -0.84 -5.25 5.67
N GLY A 370 -0.70 -4.74 4.45
CA GLY A 370 -0.31 -3.36 4.19
C GLY A 370 -1.43 -2.35 4.47
N ASN A 371 -1.08 -1.16 4.91
CA ASN A 371 -2.05 -0.08 5.10
C ASN A 371 -2.45 0.54 3.75
N GLY A 372 -3.64 1.06 3.64
CA GLY A 372 -4.07 1.90 2.53
C GLY A 372 -3.38 3.27 2.56
N GLY A 373 -3.10 3.83 1.39
CA GLY A 373 -2.54 5.17 1.22
C GLY A 373 -3.56 6.27 1.52
N SER A 374 -3.08 7.42 1.97
CA SER A 374 -3.93 8.59 2.23
C SER A 374 -4.27 9.34 0.94
N ALA A 375 -5.35 10.11 1.00
CA ALA A 375 -5.76 10.95 -0.12
C ALA A 375 -6.00 12.40 0.33
N THR A 376 -5.57 13.34 -0.48
CA THR A 376 -5.93 14.76 -0.31
C THR A 376 -6.43 15.32 -1.63
N GLY A 377 -7.65 15.85 -1.62
CA GLY A 377 -8.30 16.38 -2.81
C GLY A 377 -8.87 17.77 -2.57
N ALA A 378 -8.66 18.72 -3.53
CA ALA A 378 -9.30 20.02 -3.43
C ALA A 378 -10.83 19.94 -3.57
N LEU A 379 -11.37 18.95 -4.30
CA LEU A 379 -12.80 18.68 -4.41
C LEU A 379 -13.18 17.44 -3.62
N ALA A 380 -12.52 16.33 -3.92
CA ALA A 380 -12.86 15.01 -3.38
C ALA A 380 -11.61 14.20 -3.06
N ALA A 381 -11.67 13.43 -1.99
CA ALA A 381 -10.62 12.52 -1.57
C ALA A 381 -11.18 11.15 -1.17
N VAL A 382 -10.50 10.09 -1.59
CA VAL A 382 -10.83 8.71 -1.22
C VAL A 382 -9.57 8.01 -0.73
N GLY A 383 -9.52 7.63 0.54
CA GLY A 383 -8.42 6.84 1.12
C GLY A 383 -8.39 5.42 0.57
N GLY A 384 -7.21 4.87 0.41
CA GLY A 384 -7.01 3.49 -0.02
C GLY A 384 -7.44 2.49 1.05
N ALA A 385 -7.89 1.30 0.66
CA ALA A 385 -8.20 0.24 1.61
C ALA A 385 -6.93 -0.39 2.19
N GLY A 386 -6.98 -0.80 3.44
CA GLY A 386 -5.99 -1.72 4.02
C GLY A 386 -6.06 -3.11 3.37
N ALA A 387 -5.12 -3.97 3.69
CA ALA A 387 -5.05 -5.33 3.16
C ALA A 387 -4.95 -6.39 4.26
N ALA A 388 -5.40 -7.60 3.96
CA ALA A 388 -5.55 -8.65 4.94
C ALA A 388 -4.23 -9.09 5.58
N GLY A 389 -4.28 -9.40 6.87
CA GLY A 389 -3.22 -10.09 7.59
C GLY A 389 -3.13 -11.55 7.17
N GLY A 390 -1.94 -12.14 7.33
CA GLY A 390 -1.67 -13.55 7.05
C GLY A 390 -2.04 -14.46 8.22
N ASP A 391 -2.40 -15.68 7.89
CA ASP A 391 -2.74 -16.71 8.88
C ASP A 391 -1.50 -17.21 9.63
N ALA A 392 -1.74 -17.77 10.81
CA ALA A 392 -0.73 -18.39 11.68
C ALA A 392 -1.12 -19.84 12.01
N THR A 393 -0.12 -20.67 12.33
CA THR A 393 -0.39 -22.03 12.81
C THR A 393 -0.57 -22.09 14.31
N SER A 394 0.31 -21.47 15.11
CA SER A 394 0.32 -21.63 16.57
C SER A 394 0.49 -20.35 17.37
N GLY A 395 0.88 -19.26 16.78
CA GLY A 395 1.07 -17.96 17.45
C GLY A 395 -0.09 -17.01 17.25
N THR A 396 0.21 -15.81 16.78
CA THR A 396 -0.79 -14.79 16.47
C THR A 396 -0.96 -14.63 14.96
N GLY A 397 -2.21 -14.58 14.48
CA GLY A 397 -2.53 -14.14 13.12
C GLY A 397 -1.98 -12.74 12.86
N GLY A 398 -1.67 -12.44 11.62
CA GLY A 398 -1.18 -11.12 11.22
C GLY A 398 -2.24 -10.03 11.40
N PHE A 399 -1.81 -8.80 11.66
CA PHE A 399 -2.70 -7.64 11.72
C PHE A 399 -3.29 -7.34 10.35
N GLY A 400 -4.59 -7.03 10.28
CA GLY A 400 -5.18 -6.40 9.12
C GLY A 400 -4.66 -4.97 8.94
N GLY A 401 -4.40 -4.55 7.69
CA GLY A 401 -3.96 -3.21 7.38
C GLY A 401 -5.03 -2.16 7.68
N ALA A 402 -4.62 -0.97 8.12
CA ALA A 402 -5.52 0.16 8.31
C ALA A 402 -5.96 0.76 6.97
N GLY A 403 -7.17 1.30 6.92
CA GLY A 403 -7.62 2.13 5.80
C GLY A 403 -6.90 3.48 5.78
N GLY A 404 -6.65 4.03 4.59
CA GLY A 404 -6.04 5.33 4.40
C GLY A 404 -7.00 6.48 4.75
N SER A 405 -6.47 7.57 5.29
CA SER A 405 -7.25 8.78 5.57
C SER A 405 -7.56 9.56 4.29
N ALA A 406 -8.69 10.26 4.26
CA ALA A 406 -9.09 11.12 3.17
C ALA A 406 -9.35 12.54 3.66
N ARG A 407 -8.84 13.54 2.91
CA ARG A 407 -9.10 14.96 3.18
C ARG A 407 -9.53 15.67 1.91
N GLY A 408 -10.79 16.14 1.88
CA GLY A 408 -11.39 16.83 0.73
C GLY A 408 -12.09 18.12 1.12
N LEU A 409 -12.38 18.98 0.12
CA LEU A 409 -13.15 20.19 0.39
C LEU A 409 -14.65 19.86 0.47
N ILE A 410 -15.17 19.12 -0.50
CA ILE A 410 -16.61 18.78 -0.59
C ILE A 410 -16.87 17.35 -0.12
N PHE A 411 -16.04 16.40 -0.55
CA PHE A 411 -16.22 14.98 -0.29
C PHE A 411 -14.93 14.35 0.22
N ALA A 412 -15.03 13.59 1.31
CA ALA A 412 -13.94 12.80 1.85
C ALA A 412 -14.45 11.44 2.31
N LEU A 413 -13.87 10.38 1.79
CA LEU A 413 -14.19 8.99 2.17
C LEU A 413 -12.92 8.31 2.67
N GLY A 414 -12.82 7.99 3.96
CA GLY A 414 -11.78 7.16 4.52
C GLY A 414 -11.79 5.74 3.96
N GLY A 415 -10.63 5.16 3.75
CA GLY A 415 -10.48 3.79 3.27
C GLY A 415 -10.94 2.77 4.32
N ALA A 416 -11.41 1.61 3.91
CA ALA A 416 -11.74 0.52 4.83
C ALA A 416 -10.47 -0.14 5.39
N GLY A 417 -10.50 -0.55 6.65
CA GLY A 417 -9.52 -1.49 7.20
C GLY A 417 -9.69 -2.88 6.61
N ALA A 418 -8.77 -3.78 6.87
CA ALA A 418 -8.84 -5.16 6.39
C ALA A 418 -8.73 -6.19 7.52
N ALA A 419 -9.25 -7.38 7.28
CA ALA A 419 -9.32 -8.44 8.29
C ALA A 419 -7.94 -8.85 8.81
N GLY A 420 -7.88 -9.17 10.10
CA GLY A 420 -6.76 -9.87 10.68
C GLY A 420 -6.71 -11.34 10.22
N GLY A 421 -5.52 -11.92 10.22
CA GLY A 421 -5.31 -13.33 9.86
C GLY A 421 -5.81 -14.28 10.95
N ASP A 422 -6.20 -15.48 10.56
CA ASP A 422 -6.62 -16.53 11.47
C ASP A 422 -5.41 -17.25 12.11
N ALA A 423 -5.62 -17.93 13.25
CA ALA A 423 -4.63 -18.78 13.87
C ALA A 423 -5.22 -20.16 14.19
N SER A 424 -4.58 -21.24 13.73
CA SER A 424 -5.11 -22.58 13.92
C SER A 424 -5.12 -23.00 15.40
N THR A 425 -4.07 -22.69 16.17
CA THR A 425 -3.95 -23.02 17.59
C THR A 425 -3.54 -21.85 18.48
N GLY A 426 -3.54 -20.65 17.95
CA GLY A 426 -3.11 -19.43 18.66
C GLY A 426 -4.20 -18.36 18.76
N VAL A 427 -3.80 -17.11 18.77
CA VAL A 427 -4.70 -15.96 18.82
C VAL A 427 -4.87 -15.41 17.40
N GLY A 428 -6.10 -15.15 16.96
CA GLY A 428 -6.33 -14.46 15.70
C GLY A 428 -5.65 -13.09 15.65
N GLY A 429 -5.35 -12.58 14.47
CA GLY A 429 -4.80 -11.24 14.28
C GLY A 429 -5.88 -10.15 14.40
N PRO A 430 -5.59 -8.98 14.96
CA PRO A 430 -6.54 -7.87 15.01
C PRO A 430 -6.96 -7.39 13.61
N GLY A 431 -8.23 -7.00 13.48
CA GLY A 431 -8.72 -6.32 12.29
C GLY A 431 -8.16 -4.90 12.18
N GLY A 432 -7.89 -4.45 10.97
CA GLY A 432 -7.42 -3.10 10.71
C GLY A 432 -8.51 -2.04 10.94
N PRO A 433 -8.18 -0.86 11.49
CA PRO A 433 -9.12 0.23 11.62
C PRO A 433 -9.45 0.87 10.26
N GLY A 434 -10.63 1.46 10.16
CA GLY A 434 -10.99 2.31 9.02
C GLY A 434 -10.25 3.66 9.05
N GLY A 435 -10.01 4.22 7.88
CA GLY A 435 -9.41 5.53 7.72
C GLY A 435 -10.40 6.67 8.01
N THR A 436 -9.91 7.82 8.43
CA THR A 436 -10.74 9.01 8.67
C THR A 436 -11.10 9.70 7.35
N GLY A 437 -12.34 10.22 7.27
CA GLY A 437 -12.76 11.12 6.21
C GLY A 437 -12.93 12.54 6.76
N THR A 438 -12.22 13.53 6.20
CA THR A 438 -12.31 14.93 6.62
C THR A 438 -12.70 15.82 5.45
N ALA A 439 -13.87 16.48 5.51
CA ALA A 439 -14.32 17.44 4.52
C ALA A 439 -14.32 18.86 5.10
N SER A 440 -13.71 19.84 4.39
CA SER A 440 -13.46 21.19 4.90
C SER A 440 -14.04 22.25 3.97
N SER A 441 -15.36 22.32 3.79
CA SER A 441 -16.00 23.30 2.88
C SER A 441 -16.16 24.66 3.57
N PRO A 442 -15.59 25.74 3.02
CA PRO A 442 -15.84 27.09 3.55
C PRO A 442 -17.25 27.61 3.22
N PHE A 443 -17.84 27.18 2.10
CA PHE A 443 -19.19 27.54 1.66
C PHE A 443 -19.76 26.41 0.80
N GLY A 444 -20.93 25.87 1.15
CA GLY A 444 -21.59 24.86 0.33
C GLY A 444 -21.85 23.53 1.04
N ILE A 445 -21.56 22.42 0.39
CA ILE A 445 -21.78 21.07 0.92
C ILE A 445 -20.46 20.49 1.37
N ALA A 446 -20.45 19.87 2.54
CA ALA A 446 -19.33 19.05 3.04
C ALA A 446 -19.85 17.65 3.40
N ILE A 447 -19.25 16.62 2.81
CA ILE A 447 -19.60 15.22 3.08
C ILE A 447 -18.34 14.49 3.53
N ALA A 448 -18.31 14.06 4.77
CA ALA A 448 -17.22 13.32 5.37
C ALA A 448 -17.70 11.93 5.80
N ILE A 449 -17.06 10.89 5.34
CA ILE A 449 -17.40 9.50 5.64
C ILE A 449 -16.14 8.79 6.15
N GLY A 450 -16.19 8.26 7.35
CA GLY A 450 -15.14 7.37 7.88
C GLY A 450 -15.19 6.00 7.22
N GLY A 451 -14.05 5.41 7.02
CA GLY A 451 -13.93 4.04 6.52
C GLY A 451 -14.39 3.01 7.55
N ALA A 452 -14.88 1.85 7.11
CA ALA A 452 -15.22 0.77 8.00
C ALA A 452 -13.97 0.12 8.61
N GLY A 453 -14.02 -0.25 9.88
CA GLY A 453 -13.07 -1.18 10.50
C GLY A 453 -13.35 -2.62 10.07
N ALA A 454 -12.39 -3.49 10.16
CA ALA A 454 -12.49 -4.87 9.71
C ALA A 454 -12.48 -5.89 10.84
N GLN A 455 -12.88 -7.11 10.53
CA GLN A 455 -12.99 -8.21 11.48
C GLN A 455 -11.63 -8.61 12.05
N GLY A 456 -11.61 -9.01 13.32
CA GLY A 456 -10.50 -9.74 13.92
C GLY A 456 -10.48 -11.19 13.41
N GLY A 457 -9.29 -11.77 13.29
CA GLY A 457 -9.09 -13.15 12.92
C GLY A 457 -9.60 -14.13 13.98
N ALA A 458 -10.01 -15.31 13.56
CA ALA A 458 -10.37 -16.42 14.43
C ALA A 458 -9.12 -17.16 14.94
N GLY A 459 -9.27 -17.88 16.06
CA GLY A 459 -8.18 -18.66 16.64
C GLY A 459 -8.64 -19.54 17.79
N THR A 460 -7.70 -20.09 18.56
CA THR A 460 -8.05 -20.65 19.88
C THR A 460 -8.58 -19.52 20.77
N SER A 461 -8.06 -18.30 20.63
CA SER A 461 -8.66 -17.08 21.17
C SER A 461 -8.92 -16.10 20.03
N GLY A 462 -10.08 -15.45 20.02
CA GLY A 462 -10.45 -14.49 18.97
C GLY A 462 -9.75 -13.15 19.16
N ALA A 463 -9.40 -12.51 18.04
CA ALA A 463 -8.84 -11.17 18.02
C ALA A 463 -9.89 -10.07 17.96
N THR A 464 -9.50 -8.85 18.35
CA THR A 464 -10.38 -7.67 18.31
C THR A 464 -10.70 -7.24 16.88
N GLY A 465 -11.91 -6.75 16.67
CA GLY A 465 -12.28 -6.05 15.44
C GLY A 465 -11.64 -4.66 15.35
N GLY A 466 -11.38 -4.20 14.15
CA GLY A 466 -10.90 -2.84 13.89
C GLY A 466 -11.96 -1.78 14.17
N ALA A 467 -11.55 -0.63 14.69
CA ALA A 467 -12.44 0.51 14.88
C ALA A 467 -12.88 1.11 13.53
N GLY A 468 -14.07 1.67 13.47
CA GLY A 468 -14.51 2.51 12.35
C GLY A 468 -13.75 3.83 12.35
N GLY A 469 -13.47 4.37 11.16
CA GLY A 469 -12.87 5.69 11.00
C GLY A 469 -13.88 6.82 11.24
N ASP A 470 -13.41 7.98 11.67
CA ASP A 470 -14.26 9.15 11.88
C ASP A 470 -14.64 9.83 10.59
N GLY A 471 -15.87 10.35 10.50
CA GLY A 471 -16.33 11.26 9.47
C GLY A 471 -16.43 12.67 10.03
N VAL A 472 -15.46 13.53 9.75
CA VAL A 472 -15.38 14.88 10.33
C VAL A 472 -15.53 15.91 9.22
N PHE A 473 -16.51 16.84 9.32
CA PHE A 473 -16.49 18.03 8.49
C PHE A 473 -16.06 19.27 9.31
N GLU A 474 -15.28 20.12 8.66
CA GLU A 474 -14.75 21.36 9.24
C GLU A 474 -15.22 22.55 8.40
N GLY A 475 -15.53 23.70 9.05
CA GLY A 475 -15.86 24.96 8.38
C GLY A 475 -17.34 25.30 8.34
N ILE A 476 -17.70 26.35 7.58
CA ILE A 476 -19.04 26.92 7.47
C ILE A 476 -19.77 26.30 6.28
N ALA A 477 -20.21 25.06 6.38
CA ALA A 477 -20.99 24.41 5.34
C ALA A 477 -22.48 24.84 5.40
N VAL A 478 -23.13 25.05 4.25
CA VAL A 478 -24.58 25.22 4.19
C VAL A 478 -25.27 23.88 4.53
N LEU A 479 -24.69 22.78 4.06
CA LEU A 479 -25.09 21.43 4.42
C LEU A 479 -23.83 20.61 4.79
N GLY A 480 -23.72 20.22 6.06
CA GLY A 480 -22.64 19.35 6.56
C GLY A 480 -23.15 17.93 6.84
N LEU A 481 -22.51 16.94 6.26
CA LEU A 481 -22.81 15.52 6.49
C LEU A 481 -21.55 14.84 7.03
N GLY A 482 -21.62 14.27 8.23
CA GLY A 482 -20.52 13.52 8.87
C GLY A 482 -20.98 12.12 9.28
N PHE A 483 -20.41 11.10 8.66
CA PHE A 483 -20.74 9.71 8.94
C PHE A 483 -19.52 8.98 9.47
N GLY A 484 -19.56 8.48 10.71
CA GLY A 484 -18.57 7.56 11.24
C GLY A 484 -18.68 6.19 10.56
N GLY A 485 -17.55 5.56 10.31
CA GLY A 485 -17.47 4.21 9.77
C GLY A 485 -17.92 3.17 10.79
N ALA A 486 -18.55 2.10 10.35
CA ALA A 486 -18.87 0.96 11.20
C ALA A 486 -17.60 0.23 11.64
N ALA A 487 -17.60 -0.35 12.82
CA ALA A 487 -16.49 -1.16 13.31
C ALA A 487 -16.56 -2.62 12.84
N GLY A 488 -15.43 -3.29 12.87
CA GLY A 488 -15.32 -4.71 12.60
C GLY A 488 -15.73 -5.58 13.78
N ALA A 489 -16.25 -6.76 13.50
CA ALA A 489 -16.56 -7.76 14.53
C ALA A 489 -15.27 -8.34 15.14
N GLY A 490 -15.35 -8.83 16.36
CA GLY A 490 -14.30 -9.65 16.98
C GLY A 490 -14.21 -11.03 16.34
N GLY A 491 -13.04 -11.63 16.34
CA GLY A 491 -12.77 -12.96 15.84
C GLY A 491 -13.35 -14.08 16.73
N ALA A 492 -13.70 -15.20 16.13
CA ALA A 492 -14.22 -16.35 16.87
C ALA A 492 -13.08 -17.07 17.66
N ALA A 493 -13.42 -17.66 18.82
CA ALA A 493 -12.56 -18.50 19.61
C ALA A 493 -13.03 -19.97 19.57
N THR A 494 -12.09 -20.89 19.35
CA THR A 494 -12.39 -22.34 19.27
C THR A 494 -11.78 -23.15 20.43
N GLY A 495 -10.84 -22.54 21.17
CA GLY A 495 -10.14 -23.22 22.28
C GLY A 495 -11.00 -23.32 23.54
N ASP A 496 -10.76 -24.38 24.32
CA ASP A 496 -11.38 -24.56 25.62
C ASP A 496 -10.95 -23.45 26.60
N GLY A 497 -11.89 -22.87 27.27
CA GLY A 497 -11.67 -21.76 28.20
C GLY A 497 -11.30 -20.43 27.54
N ALA A 498 -11.24 -20.35 26.21
CA ALA A 498 -10.83 -19.17 25.49
C ALA A 498 -11.97 -18.14 25.33
N THR A 499 -11.61 -16.89 25.05
CA THR A 499 -12.53 -15.78 24.90
C THR A 499 -12.59 -15.35 23.44
N GLY A 500 -13.78 -15.17 22.90
CA GLY A 500 -14.01 -14.53 21.61
C GLY A 500 -13.48 -13.09 21.62
N GLY A 501 -13.01 -12.63 20.47
CA GLY A 501 -12.49 -11.27 20.34
C GLY A 501 -13.57 -10.20 20.59
N ALA A 502 -13.20 -9.06 21.16
CA ALA A 502 -14.11 -7.93 21.29
C ALA A 502 -14.38 -7.28 19.93
N GLY A 503 -15.59 -6.79 19.71
CA GLY A 503 -15.92 -5.93 18.57
C GLY A 503 -15.20 -4.59 18.66
N GLY A 504 -14.87 -3.98 17.52
CA GLY A 504 -14.30 -2.65 17.47
C GLY A 504 -15.33 -1.54 17.81
N PHE A 505 -14.85 -0.34 18.12
CA PHE A 505 -15.70 0.84 18.35
C PHE A 505 -16.10 1.48 17.02
N GLY A 506 -17.36 1.92 16.89
CA GLY A 506 -17.84 2.72 15.77
C GLY A 506 -17.13 4.07 15.68
N GLY A 507 -16.84 4.55 14.48
CA GLY A 507 -16.24 5.86 14.27
C GLY A 507 -17.20 7.01 14.59
N ALA A 508 -16.68 8.17 14.98
CA ALA A 508 -17.50 9.34 15.26
C ALA A 508 -17.98 10.05 13.97
N GLY A 509 -19.21 10.55 13.98
CA GLY A 509 -19.68 11.57 13.04
C GLY A 509 -19.51 12.93 13.73
N ALA A 510 -18.61 13.79 13.22
CA ALA A 510 -18.32 15.05 13.85
C ALA A 510 -18.44 16.25 12.90
N GLY A 511 -18.84 17.40 13.45
CA GLY A 511 -18.89 18.67 12.75
C GLY A 511 -18.31 19.80 13.61
N ILE A 512 -17.30 20.48 13.10
CA ILE A 512 -16.63 21.58 13.79
C ILE A 512 -17.02 22.91 13.11
N ALA A 513 -17.52 23.85 13.92
CA ALA A 513 -17.76 25.27 13.57
C ALA A 513 -18.83 25.57 12.50
N ASN A 514 -19.87 24.75 12.33
CA ASN A 514 -21.00 25.10 11.46
C ASN A 514 -22.03 26.00 12.17
N PHE A 515 -21.85 27.31 12.08
CA PHE A 515 -22.73 28.30 12.74
C PHE A 515 -23.93 28.72 11.88
N LEU A 516 -23.94 28.49 10.57
CA LEU A 516 -24.92 29.06 9.65
C LEU A 516 -25.68 28.02 8.80
N GLY A 517 -25.25 26.74 8.84
CA GLY A 517 -25.83 25.69 8.00
C GLY A 517 -26.52 24.57 8.78
N PHE A 518 -27.22 23.72 8.04
CA PHE A 518 -27.82 22.48 8.58
C PHE A 518 -26.82 21.33 8.54
N SER A 519 -26.76 20.53 9.59
CA SER A 519 -25.85 19.40 9.66
C SER A 519 -26.54 18.12 10.05
N VAL A 520 -26.12 17.00 9.45
CA VAL A 520 -26.50 15.64 9.84
C VAL A 520 -25.25 14.87 10.19
N LEU A 521 -25.17 14.42 11.43
CA LEU A 521 -24.07 13.63 11.95
C LEU A 521 -24.57 12.27 12.42
N HIS A 522 -23.87 11.24 12.00
CA HIS A 522 -24.17 9.89 12.39
C HIS A 522 -22.91 9.17 12.85
N GLY A 523 -22.91 8.66 14.09
CA GLY A 523 -21.88 7.77 14.61
C GLY A 523 -21.98 6.38 13.96
N GLY A 524 -20.85 5.77 13.66
CA GLY A 524 -20.77 4.41 13.12
C GLY A 524 -21.22 3.36 14.13
N ALA A 525 -21.74 2.23 13.68
CA ALA A 525 -22.09 1.13 14.56
C ALA A 525 -20.86 0.46 15.15
N GLY A 526 -20.96 0.02 16.41
CA GLY A 526 -19.97 -0.87 17.03
C GLY A 526 -19.98 -2.26 16.42
N GLY A 527 -18.85 -2.94 16.44
CA GLY A 527 -18.71 -4.31 15.94
C GLY A 527 -19.25 -5.34 16.93
N ALA A 528 -19.80 -6.42 16.43
CA ALA A 528 -20.23 -7.53 17.29
C ALA A 528 -19.02 -8.23 17.93
N GLY A 529 -19.18 -8.76 19.15
CA GLY A 529 -18.20 -9.64 19.79
C GLY A 529 -18.08 -10.98 19.08
N GLY A 530 -16.91 -11.58 19.10
CA GLY A 530 -16.64 -12.91 18.54
C GLY A 530 -17.27 -14.02 19.37
N THR A 531 -17.73 -15.09 18.72
CA THR A 531 -18.29 -16.27 19.39
C THR A 531 -17.20 -17.15 19.97
N ALA A 532 -17.48 -17.87 21.08
CA ALA A 532 -16.65 -18.91 21.62
C ALA A 532 -17.34 -20.28 21.50
N THR A 533 -16.72 -21.20 20.74
CA THR A 533 -17.24 -22.55 20.50
C THR A 533 -16.55 -23.62 21.32
N GLY A 534 -15.45 -23.30 22.03
CA GLY A 534 -14.78 -24.21 22.96
C GLY A 534 -15.54 -24.38 24.27
N THR A 535 -15.35 -25.53 24.94
CA THR A 535 -15.94 -25.79 26.26
C THR A 535 -15.38 -24.87 27.31
N GLY A 536 -16.22 -24.26 28.12
CA GLY A 536 -15.78 -23.30 29.17
C GLY A 536 -15.32 -21.94 28.62
N GLY A 537 -15.43 -21.67 27.33
CA GLY A 537 -15.08 -20.40 26.71
C GLY A 537 -16.11 -19.29 26.94
N ASN A 538 -15.68 -18.05 26.82
CA ASN A 538 -16.51 -16.85 26.94
C ASN A 538 -16.70 -16.15 25.60
N GLY A 539 -17.88 -15.62 25.33
CA GLY A 539 -18.13 -14.75 24.17
C GLY A 539 -17.40 -13.41 24.31
N GLY A 540 -16.96 -12.83 23.18
CA GLY A 540 -16.35 -11.51 23.15
C GLY A 540 -17.37 -10.40 23.40
N ALA A 541 -16.96 -9.29 24.01
CA ALA A 541 -17.83 -8.13 24.18
C ALA A 541 -18.13 -7.44 22.83
N GLY A 542 -19.32 -6.90 22.64
CA GLY A 542 -19.64 -5.99 21.54
C GLY A 542 -18.93 -4.65 21.71
N GLY A 543 -18.57 -4.01 20.60
CA GLY A 543 -17.99 -2.68 20.59
C GLY A 543 -19.02 -1.57 20.78
N GLY A 544 -18.63 -0.45 21.37
CA GLY A 544 -19.50 0.71 21.51
C GLY A 544 -19.81 1.39 20.18
N GLY A 545 -20.97 1.99 20.06
CA GLY A 545 -21.36 2.84 18.94
C GLY A 545 -20.60 4.16 18.93
N GLY A 546 -20.33 4.71 17.75
CA GLY A 546 -19.67 5.99 17.59
C GLY A 546 -20.52 7.18 18.02
N LEU A 547 -19.87 8.23 18.48
CA LEU A 547 -20.53 9.48 18.93
C LEU A 547 -20.96 10.32 17.73
N SER A 548 -22.02 11.15 17.91
CA SER A 548 -22.22 12.32 17.07
C SER A 548 -21.85 13.58 17.86
N SER A 549 -20.85 14.33 17.36
CA SER A 549 -20.29 15.51 18.03
C SER A 549 -21.09 16.80 17.71
N PRO A 550 -20.99 17.88 18.49
CA PRO A 550 -21.98 18.95 18.55
C PRO A 550 -22.27 19.67 17.25
N VAL A 551 -23.56 19.82 16.96
CA VAL A 551 -24.10 20.58 15.84
C VAL A 551 -24.98 21.69 16.38
N ILE A 552 -24.80 22.95 15.91
CA ILE A 552 -25.62 24.07 16.35
C ILE A 552 -27.02 23.98 15.75
N LEU A 553 -27.15 23.66 14.46
CA LEU A 553 -28.45 23.46 13.82
C LEU A 553 -28.41 22.17 13.01
N GLY A 554 -29.19 21.16 13.40
CA GLY A 554 -29.21 19.91 12.66
C GLY A 554 -29.62 18.70 13.47
N ILE A 555 -29.19 17.53 12.97
CA ILE A 555 -29.51 16.22 13.53
C ILE A 555 -28.22 15.51 13.90
N GLY A 556 -28.12 15.07 15.14
CA GLY A 556 -27.09 14.16 15.63
C GLY A 556 -27.69 12.78 15.91
N ILE A 557 -27.07 11.73 15.40
CA ILE A 557 -27.50 10.34 15.63
C ILE A 557 -26.28 9.57 16.14
N GLY A 558 -26.34 9.00 17.35
CA GLY A 558 -25.33 8.08 17.86
C GLY A 558 -25.40 6.72 17.16
N GLY A 559 -24.26 6.09 16.97
CA GLY A 559 -24.16 4.75 16.41
C GLY A 559 -24.69 3.68 17.35
N ALA A 560 -25.25 2.59 16.84
CA ALA A 560 -25.64 1.45 17.66
C ALA A 560 -24.41 0.75 18.25
N GLY A 561 -24.50 0.24 19.46
CA GLY A 561 -23.55 -0.71 20.04
C GLY A 561 -23.63 -2.07 19.35
N GLY A 562 -22.52 -2.79 19.29
CA GLY A 562 -22.44 -4.14 18.77
C GLY A 562 -22.97 -5.19 19.75
N ASP A 563 -23.51 -6.27 19.24
CA ASP A 563 -23.97 -7.39 20.08
C ASP A 563 -22.77 -8.14 20.72
N GLY A 564 -22.96 -8.68 21.90
CA GLY A 564 -22.02 -9.59 22.52
C GLY A 564 -21.95 -10.93 21.81
N GLY A 565 -20.77 -11.55 21.75
CA GLY A 565 -20.56 -12.87 21.16
C GLY A 565 -21.21 -13.99 21.98
N GLY A 566 -21.79 -14.98 21.31
CA GLY A 566 -22.31 -16.18 21.96
C GLY A 566 -21.20 -17.09 22.47
N ALA A 567 -21.48 -17.93 23.48
CA ALA A 567 -20.57 -18.94 24.02
C ALA A 567 -21.26 -20.28 24.21
N LEU A 568 -20.55 -21.38 24.00
CA LEU A 568 -20.98 -22.70 24.48
C LEU A 568 -20.61 -22.93 25.95
N GLY A 569 -19.80 -22.07 26.52
CA GLY A 569 -19.22 -22.21 27.87
C GLY A 569 -19.90 -21.36 28.94
N VAL A 570 -19.07 -20.68 29.75
CA VAL A 570 -19.46 -20.12 31.02
C VAL A 570 -20.21 -18.78 30.87
N LEU A 571 -19.79 -17.89 29.92
CA LEU A 571 -20.33 -16.54 29.86
C LEU A 571 -20.47 -16.06 28.42
N GLY A 572 -21.68 -15.58 28.05
CA GLY A 572 -21.91 -14.80 26.85
C GLY A 572 -21.27 -13.42 26.93
N GLY A 573 -20.79 -12.87 25.78
CA GLY A 573 -20.20 -11.55 25.73
C GLY A 573 -21.23 -10.46 26.07
N MET A 574 -20.78 -9.36 26.70
CA MET A 574 -21.64 -8.18 26.94
C MET A 574 -21.91 -7.47 25.61
N GLY A 575 -23.12 -6.91 25.47
CA GLY A 575 -23.44 -5.97 24.39
C GLY A 575 -22.68 -4.65 24.58
N GLY A 576 -22.28 -4.01 23.48
CA GLY A 576 -21.66 -2.69 23.47
C GLY A 576 -22.70 -1.58 23.72
N ASP A 577 -22.27 -0.48 24.33
CA ASP A 577 -23.12 0.69 24.55
C ASP A 577 -23.40 1.42 23.23
N GLY A 578 -24.58 2.02 23.11
CA GLY A 578 -24.94 2.92 22.03
C GLY A 578 -24.18 4.24 22.13
N GLY A 579 -23.84 4.84 21.00
CA GLY A 579 -23.17 6.12 20.93
C GLY A 579 -24.06 7.30 21.38
N GLU A 580 -23.45 8.26 22.05
CA GLU A 580 -24.15 9.50 22.43
C GLU A 580 -24.39 10.40 21.22
N ALA A 581 -25.48 11.18 21.26
CA ALA A 581 -25.78 12.17 20.25
C ALA A 581 -25.84 13.57 20.87
N VAL A 582 -25.12 14.52 20.26
CA VAL A 582 -25.11 15.92 20.68
C VAL A 582 -25.52 16.84 19.53
N ALA A 583 -26.64 17.55 19.66
CA ALA A 583 -27.11 18.54 18.70
C ALA A 583 -27.99 19.59 19.40
N VAL A 584 -27.87 20.85 19.02
CA VAL A 584 -28.84 21.86 19.53
C VAL A 584 -30.23 21.60 18.96
N GLY A 585 -30.34 21.03 17.74
CA GLY A 585 -31.60 20.64 17.11
C GLY A 585 -32.15 19.30 17.64
N ILE A 586 -32.01 18.25 16.83
CA ILE A 586 -32.49 16.91 17.12
C ILE A 586 -31.32 16.02 17.46
N ALA A 587 -31.35 15.37 18.62
CA ALA A 587 -30.38 14.38 19.05
C ALA A 587 -31.04 13.01 19.23
N VAL A 588 -30.48 11.96 18.65
CA VAL A 588 -30.97 10.58 18.79
C VAL A 588 -29.81 9.71 19.28
N GLY A 589 -29.86 9.22 20.51
CA GLY A 589 -28.87 8.28 21.05
C GLY A 589 -28.93 6.94 20.34
N GLY A 590 -27.80 6.30 20.16
CA GLY A 590 -27.67 4.97 19.57
C GLY A 590 -28.24 3.87 20.47
N ALA A 591 -28.79 2.80 19.92
CA ALA A 591 -29.23 1.66 20.72
C ALA A 591 -28.01 0.90 21.28
N GLY A 592 -28.10 0.34 22.49
CA GLY A 592 -27.16 -0.63 23.02
C GLY A 592 -27.31 -1.99 22.33
N GLY A 593 -26.20 -2.72 22.21
CA GLY A 593 -26.16 -4.07 21.65
C GLY A 593 -26.74 -5.12 22.61
N ALA A 594 -27.26 -6.21 22.10
CA ALA A 594 -27.72 -7.32 22.93
C ALA A 594 -26.55 -8.09 23.54
N GLY A 595 -26.74 -8.70 24.70
CA GLY A 595 -25.81 -9.65 25.30
C GLY A 595 -25.77 -10.96 24.51
N GLY A 596 -24.62 -11.60 24.48
CA GLY A 596 -24.42 -12.88 23.83
C GLY A 596 -25.09 -14.04 24.58
N ALA A 597 -25.58 -15.04 23.85
CA ALA A 597 -26.18 -16.23 24.42
C ALA A 597 -25.11 -17.21 24.98
N ALA A 598 -25.42 -17.90 26.09
CA ALA A 598 -24.62 -18.98 26.64
C ALA A 598 -25.53 -20.12 27.10
N PRO A 599 -25.89 -21.10 26.25
CA PRO A 599 -26.86 -22.13 26.56
C PRO A 599 -26.51 -22.98 27.79
N THR A 600 -25.21 -23.17 28.10
CA THR A 600 -24.71 -23.94 29.25
C THR A 600 -24.17 -23.09 30.39
N GLY A 601 -24.23 -21.77 30.27
CA GLY A 601 -23.72 -20.83 31.24
C GLY A 601 -24.58 -19.58 31.38
N ASN A 602 -23.99 -18.48 31.81
CA ASN A 602 -24.69 -17.20 31.92
C ASN A 602 -24.61 -16.44 30.59
N GLY A 603 -25.75 -15.92 30.10
CA GLY A 603 -25.78 -14.98 29.00
C GLY A 603 -25.04 -13.67 29.34
N GLY A 604 -24.66 -12.90 28.32
CA GLY A 604 -24.06 -11.59 28.52
C GLY A 604 -25.09 -10.52 28.93
N ALA A 605 -24.66 -9.49 29.63
CA ALA A 605 -25.50 -8.30 29.84
C ALA A 605 -25.74 -7.54 28.54
N GLY A 606 -26.91 -6.89 28.39
CA GLY A 606 -27.16 -5.94 27.31
C GLY A 606 -26.40 -4.63 27.52
N GLY A 607 -25.96 -3.98 26.42
CA GLY A 607 -25.33 -2.66 26.45
C GLY A 607 -26.34 -1.55 26.71
N ASN A 608 -25.88 -0.42 27.26
CA ASN A 608 -26.76 0.72 27.51
C ASN A 608 -27.07 1.47 26.19
N GLY A 609 -28.25 2.08 26.11
CA GLY A 609 -28.56 3.04 25.05
C GLY A 609 -27.80 4.35 25.24
N GLY A 610 -27.41 4.99 24.15
CA GLY A 610 -26.70 6.27 24.15
C GLY A 610 -27.62 7.44 24.56
N ASP A 611 -27.06 8.42 25.25
CA ASP A 611 -27.78 9.64 25.64
C ASP A 611 -27.99 10.58 24.44
N ALA A 612 -29.05 11.38 24.51
CA ALA A 612 -29.37 12.39 23.51
C ALA A 612 -29.33 13.80 24.17
N LEU A 613 -28.35 14.61 23.76
CA LEU A 613 -28.17 15.98 24.23
C LEU A 613 -28.68 16.97 23.19
N GLY A 614 -29.91 17.47 23.30
CA GLY A 614 -30.52 18.35 22.29
C GLY A 614 -31.84 18.99 22.74
N LEU A 615 -32.33 19.99 21.94
CA LEU A 615 -33.63 20.60 22.14
C LEU A 615 -34.76 19.57 22.03
N VAL A 616 -34.63 18.68 20.98
CA VAL A 616 -35.44 17.51 20.83
C VAL A 616 -34.52 16.31 21.02
N GLY A 617 -34.75 15.51 22.07
CA GLY A 617 -33.93 14.35 22.40
C GLY A 617 -34.72 13.04 22.26
N VAL A 618 -34.09 12.03 21.72
CA VAL A 618 -34.57 10.64 21.77
C VAL A 618 -33.42 9.78 22.30
N GLY A 619 -33.53 9.30 23.53
CA GLY A 619 -32.56 8.39 24.12
C GLY A 619 -32.54 7.04 23.39
N GLY A 620 -31.37 6.45 23.23
CA GLY A 620 -31.22 5.12 22.66
C GLY A 620 -31.80 4.02 23.55
N ASN A 621 -32.34 2.98 22.96
CA ASN A 621 -32.80 1.83 23.76
C ASN A 621 -31.62 1.03 24.31
N GLY A 622 -31.74 0.50 25.53
CA GLY A 622 -30.83 -0.50 26.07
C GLY A 622 -30.95 -1.84 25.35
N GLY A 623 -29.86 -2.58 25.23
CA GLY A 623 -29.82 -3.91 24.66
C GLY A 623 -30.43 -4.97 25.61
N ASN A 624 -31.00 -6.01 25.05
CA ASN A 624 -31.50 -7.13 25.85
C ASN A 624 -30.34 -7.97 26.40
N ALA A 625 -30.58 -8.61 27.55
CA ALA A 625 -29.66 -9.64 28.04
C ALA A 625 -29.60 -10.84 27.12
N GLY A 626 -28.44 -11.51 27.06
CA GLY A 626 -28.27 -12.79 26.39
C GLY A 626 -28.93 -13.94 27.13
N THR A 627 -29.40 -14.95 26.39
CA THR A 627 -30.01 -16.15 26.99
C THR A 627 -28.96 -17.04 27.64
N GLY A 628 -29.31 -17.67 28.79
CA GLY A 628 -28.40 -18.56 29.54
C GLY A 628 -29.10 -19.05 30.81
N PHE A 629 -28.38 -19.79 31.70
CA PHE A 629 -28.95 -20.27 32.95
C PHE A 629 -29.02 -19.23 34.07
N GLY A 630 -28.13 -18.23 34.06
CA GLY A 630 -28.06 -17.22 35.11
C GLY A 630 -29.02 -16.05 34.92
N ALA A 631 -29.17 -15.26 35.99
CA ALA A 631 -29.89 -13.98 35.96
C ALA A 631 -29.02 -12.95 35.21
N ASN A 632 -29.40 -12.61 33.99
CA ASN A 632 -28.65 -11.67 33.14
C ASN A 632 -29.40 -10.36 33.00
N THR A 633 -28.69 -9.22 33.09
CA THR A 633 -29.30 -7.88 33.11
C THR A 633 -29.42 -7.29 31.72
N GLY A 634 -30.54 -6.62 31.44
CA GLY A 634 -30.71 -5.76 30.28
C GLY A 634 -29.97 -4.43 30.46
N GLY A 635 -29.57 -3.79 29.36
CA GLY A 635 -28.96 -2.47 29.38
C GLY A 635 -29.96 -1.36 29.65
N ASN A 636 -29.52 -0.24 30.25
CA ASN A 636 -30.37 0.93 30.52
C ASN A 636 -30.68 1.66 29.20
N GLY A 637 -31.86 2.30 29.12
CA GLY A 637 -32.18 3.28 28.08
C GLY A 637 -31.44 4.61 28.32
N GLY A 638 -31.08 5.29 27.23
CA GLY A 638 -30.40 6.59 27.29
C GLY A 638 -31.32 7.75 27.73
N ASP A 639 -30.78 8.71 28.43
CA ASP A 639 -31.42 9.91 28.89
C ASP A 639 -31.55 10.98 27.80
N THR A 640 -32.48 11.93 27.98
CA THR A 640 -32.59 13.08 27.08
C THR A 640 -32.35 14.39 27.90
N THR A 641 -31.29 15.10 27.50
CA THR A 641 -30.83 16.28 28.22
C THR A 641 -30.50 17.44 27.27
N ILE A 642 -30.34 18.63 27.81
CA ILE A 642 -29.84 19.82 27.13
C ILE A 642 -28.91 20.58 28.08
N VAL A 643 -27.93 21.31 27.56
CA VAL A 643 -27.07 22.18 28.36
C VAL A 643 -27.70 23.57 28.45
N VAL A 644 -28.05 24.02 29.64
CA VAL A 644 -28.55 25.35 29.95
C VAL A 644 -27.62 26.02 30.98
N ASN A 645 -27.00 27.12 30.64
CA ASN A 645 -26.03 27.84 31.47
C ASN A 645 -24.89 26.96 32.02
N GLY A 646 -24.40 26.01 31.18
CA GLY A 646 -23.31 25.12 31.57
C GLY A 646 -23.71 23.92 32.44
N MET A 647 -25.01 23.74 32.71
CA MET A 647 -25.53 22.61 33.50
C MET A 647 -26.47 21.76 32.65
N LEU A 648 -26.46 20.44 32.89
CA LEU A 648 -27.39 19.50 32.27
C LEU A 648 -28.78 19.73 32.82
N ALA A 649 -29.75 19.93 31.93
CA ALA A 649 -31.17 20.06 32.21
C ALA A 649 -31.97 19.08 31.31
N PRO A 650 -33.20 18.72 31.65
CA PRO A 650 -34.05 17.95 30.73
C PRO A 650 -34.22 18.67 29.38
N SER A 651 -34.19 17.94 28.26
CA SER A 651 -34.47 18.51 26.92
C SER A 651 -35.89 19.10 26.85
N THR A 652 -36.14 20.02 25.92
CA THR A 652 -37.48 20.64 25.82
C THR A 652 -38.51 19.59 25.41
N LEU A 653 -38.27 18.83 24.35
CA LEU A 653 -39.06 17.68 23.95
C LEU A 653 -38.15 16.44 23.97
N GLY A 654 -38.44 15.48 24.87
CA GLY A 654 -37.53 14.35 25.05
C GLY A 654 -38.25 13.04 25.34
N TYR A 655 -37.89 12.01 24.56
CA TYR A 655 -38.33 10.66 24.81
C TYR A 655 -37.15 9.83 25.31
N GLY A 656 -37.20 9.37 26.55
CA GLY A 656 -36.18 8.46 27.07
C GLY A 656 -36.15 7.13 26.34
N GLY A 657 -35.00 6.55 26.18
CA GLY A 657 -34.83 5.22 25.60
C GLY A 657 -35.42 4.13 26.51
N ASN A 658 -35.97 3.07 25.95
CA ASN A 658 -36.44 1.94 26.74
C ASN A 658 -35.25 1.15 27.32
N GLY A 659 -35.38 0.61 28.52
CA GLY A 659 -34.47 -0.39 29.05
C GLY A 659 -34.58 -1.72 28.31
N GLY A 660 -33.48 -2.44 28.16
CA GLY A 660 -33.45 -3.78 27.62
C GLY A 660 -34.00 -4.81 28.61
N ASN A 661 -34.54 -5.93 28.11
CA ASN A 661 -35.05 -6.98 28.96
C ASN A 661 -33.93 -7.79 29.61
N GLY A 662 -34.11 -8.15 30.89
CA GLY A 662 -33.34 -9.17 31.57
C GLY A 662 -33.79 -10.59 31.14
N VAL A 663 -33.09 -11.61 31.62
CA VAL A 663 -33.38 -13.02 31.34
C VAL A 663 -33.23 -13.82 32.65
N ASN A 664 -34.07 -14.77 32.87
CA ASN A 664 -34.07 -15.72 34.01
C ASN A 664 -34.08 -15.01 35.40
N GLY A 665 -34.89 -13.94 35.53
CA GLY A 665 -34.98 -13.17 36.77
C GLY A 665 -33.84 -12.16 36.96
N GLY A 666 -33.02 -11.94 35.93
CA GLY A 666 -32.13 -10.77 35.88
C GLY A 666 -32.91 -9.48 35.74
N ALA A 667 -32.39 -8.38 36.30
CA ALA A 667 -33.08 -7.11 36.22
C ALA A 667 -33.16 -6.62 34.77
N GLY A 668 -34.33 -6.18 34.35
CA GLY A 668 -34.43 -5.37 33.14
C GLY A 668 -33.74 -4.02 33.36
N GLY A 669 -33.21 -3.44 32.28
CA GLY A 669 -32.61 -2.10 32.32
C GLY A 669 -33.66 -1.03 32.69
N THR A 670 -33.21 0.05 33.29
CA THR A 670 -34.08 1.22 33.57
C THR A 670 -34.36 1.98 32.29
N GLY A 671 -35.59 2.48 32.12
CA GLY A 671 -35.92 3.42 31.06
C GLY A 671 -35.19 4.76 31.30
N GLY A 672 -34.76 5.38 30.20
CA GLY A 672 -34.12 6.70 30.22
C GLY A 672 -35.10 7.83 30.62
N LYS A 673 -34.57 8.95 31.13
CA LYS A 673 -35.33 10.10 31.55
C LYS A 673 -35.86 10.89 30.36
N ALA A 674 -37.08 11.38 30.51
CA ALA A 674 -37.72 12.27 29.54
C ALA A 674 -37.20 13.71 29.60
N GLY A 675 -37.49 14.47 28.55
CA GLY A 675 -37.44 15.93 28.56
C GLY A 675 -38.65 16.55 29.30
N VAL A 676 -38.73 17.89 29.26
CA VAL A 676 -39.84 18.63 29.87
C VAL A 676 -41.19 18.21 29.27
N PHE A 677 -41.23 18.10 27.95
CA PHE A 677 -42.38 17.55 27.23
C PHE A 677 -41.95 16.23 26.59
N GLY A 678 -42.60 15.17 26.89
CA GLY A 678 -42.30 13.83 26.36
C GLY A 678 -42.64 12.72 27.35
N ALA A 679 -42.08 11.55 27.14
CA ALA A 679 -42.28 10.37 27.98
C ALA A 679 -40.96 9.70 28.33
N PRO A 680 -40.77 9.26 29.60
CA PRO A 680 -39.62 8.43 29.96
C PRO A 680 -39.71 7.09 29.24
N GLY A 681 -38.56 6.45 29.01
CA GLY A 681 -38.49 5.09 28.50
C GLY A 681 -39.11 4.10 29.48
N GLN A 682 -39.61 3.01 28.94
CA GLN A 682 -40.10 1.88 29.74
C GLN A 682 -38.91 1.10 30.32
N ASN A 683 -39.04 0.62 31.55
CA ASN A 683 -38.09 -0.34 32.08
C ASN A 683 -38.21 -1.68 31.34
N GLY A 684 -37.09 -2.34 31.16
CA GLY A 684 -37.08 -3.71 30.62
C GLY A 684 -37.76 -4.71 31.57
N LEU A 685 -38.27 -5.79 31.01
CA LEU A 685 -38.79 -6.90 31.80
C LEU A 685 -37.65 -7.68 32.47
N PRO A 686 -37.86 -8.28 33.67
CA PRO A 686 -36.89 -9.14 34.33
C PRO A 686 -36.70 -10.51 33.66
#